data_a23d0241a79dbc02a66e2edd3800a575
#
_entry.id   a23d0241a79dbc02a66e2edd3800a575
#
_cell.length_a   1.000
_cell.length_b   1.000
_cell.length_c   1.000
_cell.angle_alpha   90.00
_cell.angle_beta   90.00
_cell.angle_gamma   90.00
#
_symmetry.space_group_name_H-M   'P 1'
#
loop_
_entity.id
_entity.type
_entity.pdbx_description
1 polymer ?
#
loop_
_entity_poly.entity_id
_entity_poly.type
_entity_poly.pdbx_seq_one_letter_code
_entity_poly.pdbx_strand_id
1 'polypeptide(L)'
;MSTNNEYKGERLSFFKLFSQKNYKLVVPIIQRDYVQGRTNDDTNEVRNEFLDSLYSYLDENRPNRDLDFVYGTLQAGPNEDYIHFIPLDGQQRLTTLFLLHWFLSQISQNEEAKNIFKAKMTSGKKSLFTYETRQSSTDFCDALMQATIDMGQLVAIKEKDNKDTPSLSATLKNEPWFFRFWKNDPTIQSMLVMLDAIYHKFIGHEEFFERLLDEENPIVTFIFMDLKEYKLTDDLYIKMNSRGKPLSKFENFKAKFEQYLKQFDGNKSVHSREFTLNFNNKENLVGLQQYFSFNIDTKWVTLLWQYCKEGKQDRIDSHIENLFRVIVTNYYASIVKLQNKNTSDPTFDVLTGGDRSLTFAKYEETKVLTYDAILAVIDSLDALYNGNQKIAHYISVDYKDYYDEDEIFNKAIENKLSRAERMQFFAYVQYLIHHRNKIDSLNEWMRVIHNLTHPDNTIADGNDDLARGIKSIEKLIPHAPNIIQYLREASSIDGFSKHQSSEECIKAHLVEKPAWRELIEGAEKHHYFNGQIGFLLEFSGICEYYHTNKHLDWSNSENKTFKNAFIRYSKIGKFVFDLNEKGVRFNDKDFCFERAVLAHGDYLLEGNTDYWNLLSTETVAKNVKRDLSWKRMLRMGDDKVMQKGKKLVKATFDDIADLNDIIGSLERLCIPQTEEEWRNTLISSPKMFKVCEKGFIYISKEEILLLGKWYLNHYHSELFTYHLGVEKFKDEDIFFEGFCKEYAWQKRSDISPHISIKDFSYKHNKYSIEIYTVLNANHDFDKFQLTFGFNNENKFDYPDEIIEILKELGIENEDETVNWFSWYCKSENSILSKTKYLADALFQLKQKK
;
A
#
# COMPACT_ATOMS: atom_id res chain seq x y z
N MET A 1 13.22 -5.37 -69.21
CA MET A 1 14.44 -4.75 -68.74
C MET A 1 14.24 -4.49 -67.24
N SER A 2 14.76 -5.37 -66.39
CA SER A 2 14.73 -5.22 -64.95
C SER A 2 15.89 -4.33 -64.55
N THR A 3 15.62 -3.11 -64.14
CA THR A 3 16.61 -2.24 -63.47
C THR A 3 16.90 -2.81 -62.09
N ASN A 4 18.05 -3.47 -61.98
CA ASN A 4 18.65 -3.76 -60.69
C ASN A 4 18.98 -2.43 -60.00
N ASN A 5 18.11 -1.93 -59.14
CA ASN A 5 18.49 -0.93 -58.16
C ASN A 5 19.32 -1.63 -57.09
N GLU A 6 20.66 -1.65 -57.28
CA GLU A 6 21.58 -1.95 -56.20
C GLU A 6 21.47 -0.84 -55.14
N TYR A 7 20.86 -1.15 -54.01
CA TYR A 7 20.80 -0.25 -52.85
C TYR A 7 22.20 -0.12 -52.25
N LYS A 8 22.89 0.96 -52.58
CA LYS A 8 24.20 1.31 -51.99
C LYS A 8 23.95 2.25 -50.79
N GLY A 9 24.35 1.85 -49.62
CA GLY A 9 24.48 2.77 -48.48
C GLY A 9 25.43 3.92 -48.86
N GLU A 10 25.10 5.15 -48.47
CA GLU A 10 25.91 6.34 -48.72
C GLU A 10 26.79 6.64 -47.51
N ARG A 11 28.08 6.88 -47.72
CA ARG A 11 28.96 7.32 -46.63
C ARG A 11 28.82 8.81 -46.39
N LEU A 12 28.34 9.16 -45.17
CA LEU A 12 28.12 10.57 -44.77
C LEU A 12 28.81 10.87 -43.45
N SER A 13 29.20 12.13 -43.27
CA SER A 13 29.48 12.67 -41.92
C SER A 13 28.24 13.26 -41.31
N PHE A 14 28.28 13.51 -39.99
CA PHE A 14 27.16 14.15 -39.29
C PHE A 14 26.79 15.50 -39.91
N PHE A 15 27.83 16.34 -40.22
CA PHE A 15 27.59 17.66 -40.80
C PHE A 15 26.97 17.60 -42.18
N LYS A 16 27.38 16.62 -43.03
CA LYS A 16 26.80 16.43 -44.39
C LYS A 16 25.29 16.15 -44.40
N LEU A 17 24.71 15.60 -43.35
CA LEU A 17 23.26 15.45 -43.24
C LEU A 17 22.53 16.79 -43.35
N PHE A 18 23.11 17.84 -42.82
CA PHE A 18 22.52 19.18 -42.77
C PHE A 18 23.00 20.07 -43.92
N SER A 19 24.28 20.02 -44.20
CA SER A 19 24.93 20.92 -45.18
C SER A 19 24.63 20.57 -46.65
N GLN A 20 24.63 19.25 -46.98
CA GLN A 20 24.44 18.77 -48.34
C GLN A 20 23.07 18.17 -48.56
N LYS A 21 22.53 17.37 -47.57
CA LYS A 21 21.26 16.68 -47.72
C LYS A 21 20.09 17.55 -47.33
N ASN A 22 20.33 18.64 -46.61
CA ASN A 22 19.29 19.53 -46.08
C ASN A 22 18.22 18.80 -45.24
N TYR A 23 18.67 17.84 -44.40
CA TYR A 23 17.77 17.09 -43.53
C TYR A 23 17.52 17.81 -42.23
N LYS A 24 16.30 17.63 -41.70
CA LYS A 24 16.01 17.83 -40.29
C LYS A 24 16.00 16.47 -39.59
N LEU A 25 16.88 16.26 -38.65
CA LEU A 25 16.98 15.01 -37.88
C LEU A 25 16.02 15.04 -36.71
N VAL A 26 15.09 14.09 -36.72
CA VAL A 26 14.02 14.02 -35.71
C VAL A 26 14.07 12.67 -35.03
N VAL A 27 14.46 12.65 -33.76
CA VAL A 27 14.42 11.43 -32.95
C VAL A 27 12.98 11.22 -32.47
N PRO A 28 12.26 10.19 -32.98
CA PRO A 28 10.82 10.05 -32.75
C PRO A 28 10.48 9.53 -31.35
N ILE A 29 9.20 9.67 -30.96
CA ILE A 29 8.65 9.25 -29.66
C ILE A 29 8.90 7.77 -29.35
N ILE A 30 8.88 6.92 -30.37
CA ILE A 30 9.06 5.46 -30.25
C ILE A 30 10.51 5.08 -29.90
N GLN A 31 11.45 6.01 -30.01
CA GLN A 31 12.85 5.78 -29.72
C GLN A 31 13.17 5.95 -28.22
N ARG A 32 14.29 5.37 -27.84
CA ARG A 32 14.79 5.45 -26.45
C ARG A 32 15.22 6.87 -26.10
N ASP A 33 15.14 7.19 -24.81
CA ASP A 33 15.88 8.32 -24.25
C ASP A 33 17.36 8.23 -24.64
N TYR A 34 18.03 9.37 -24.65
CA TYR A 34 19.47 9.36 -24.76
C TYR A 34 20.09 8.71 -23.53
N VAL A 35 20.72 7.54 -23.70
CA VAL A 35 21.20 6.72 -22.57
C VAL A 35 22.70 6.76 -22.36
N GLN A 36 23.51 7.17 -23.36
CA GLN A 36 24.98 7.23 -23.24
C GLN A 36 25.49 8.21 -22.17
N GLY A 37 24.66 9.14 -21.75
CA GLY A 37 24.95 10.03 -20.62
C GLY A 37 24.46 9.55 -19.25
N ARG A 38 23.96 8.34 -19.09
CA ARG A 38 23.59 7.80 -17.77
C ARG A 38 24.83 7.53 -16.93
N THR A 39 24.68 7.55 -15.59
CA THR A 39 25.80 7.50 -14.62
C THR A 39 26.04 6.12 -14.00
N ASN A 40 25.51 5.04 -14.59
CA ASN A 40 25.83 3.68 -14.15
C ASN A 40 27.18 3.22 -14.74
N ASP A 41 27.84 2.25 -14.08
CA ASP A 41 29.21 1.83 -14.42
C ASP A 41 29.32 1.33 -15.87
N ASP A 42 28.41 0.46 -16.32
CA ASP A 42 28.39 -0.07 -17.69
C ASP A 42 28.28 1.05 -18.74
N THR A 43 27.42 2.04 -18.49
CA THR A 43 27.26 3.17 -19.43
C THR A 43 28.43 4.11 -19.41
N ASN A 44 29.08 4.29 -18.25
CA ASN A 44 30.31 5.08 -18.14
C ASN A 44 31.44 4.49 -18.98
N GLU A 45 31.61 3.17 -18.93
CA GLU A 45 32.61 2.44 -19.73
C GLU A 45 32.35 2.64 -21.23
N VAL A 46 31.15 2.34 -21.72
CA VAL A 46 30.74 2.51 -23.13
C VAL A 46 30.90 3.97 -23.61
N ARG A 47 30.54 4.96 -22.77
CA ARG A 47 30.71 6.37 -23.08
C ARG A 47 32.17 6.72 -23.25
N ASN A 48 33.02 6.30 -22.33
CA ASN A 48 34.44 6.63 -22.36
C ASN A 48 35.11 5.98 -23.58
N GLU A 49 34.88 4.71 -23.85
CA GLU A 49 35.37 4.01 -25.05
C GLU A 49 34.94 4.70 -26.36
N PHE A 50 33.70 5.17 -26.42
CA PHE A 50 33.18 5.86 -27.60
C PHE A 50 33.88 7.26 -27.78
N LEU A 51 34.03 8.03 -26.71
CA LEU A 51 34.73 9.31 -26.73
C LEU A 51 36.21 9.14 -27.01
N ASP A 52 36.85 8.09 -26.52
CA ASP A 52 38.26 7.76 -26.82
C ASP A 52 38.45 7.43 -28.28
N SER A 53 37.52 6.68 -28.87
CA SER A 53 37.55 6.38 -30.32
C SER A 53 37.41 7.65 -31.17
N LEU A 54 36.42 8.52 -30.82
CA LEU A 54 36.24 9.80 -31.53
C LEU A 54 37.44 10.70 -31.41
N TYR A 55 38.03 10.78 -30.22
CA TYR A 55 39.27 11.54 -30.01
C TYR A 55 40.43 11.01 -30.90
N SER A 56 40.68 9.71 -30.86
CA SER A 56 41.72 9.06 -31.68
C SER A 56 41.52 9.29 -33.17
N TYR A 57 40.27 9.21 -33.66
CA TYR A 57 39.97 9.45 -35.07
C TYR A 57 40.28 10.89 -35.48
N LEU A 58 39.91 11.85 -34.65
CA LEU A 58 40.16 13.25 -34.88
C LEU A 58 41.65 13.61 -34.79
N ASP A 59 42.36 13.04 -33.81
CA ASP A 59 43.79 13.27 -33.60
C ASP A 59 44.65 12.69 -34.76
N GLU A 60 44.32 11.43 -35.16
CA GLU A 60 45.00 10.79 -36.31
C GLU A 60 44.78 11.53 -37.64
N ASN A 61 43.72 12.32 -37.74
CA ASN A 61 43.37 13.12 -38.91
C ASN A 61 43.32 12.31 -40.24
N ARG A 62 42.77 11.08 -40.13
CA ARG A 62 42.60 10.18 -41.31
C ARG A 62 41.15 10.13 -41.73
N PRO A 63 40.83 10.40 -43.01
CA PRO A 63 39.45 10.42 -43.48
C PRO A 63 38.76 9.05 -43.43
N ASN A 64 37.40 9.05 -43.39
CA ASN A 64 36.54 7.89 -43.53
C ASN A 64 36.68 6.86 -42.36
N ARG A 65 36.74 7.32 -41.12
CA ARG A 65 36.61 6.48 -39.94
C ARG A 65 35.10 6.20 -39.68
N ASP A 66 34.62 5.02 -40.07
CA ASP A 66 33.20 4.67 -40.01
C ASP A 66 32.76 4.29 -38.59
N LEU A 67 31.66 4.93 -38.15
CA LEU A 67 30.97 4.65 -36.92
C LEU A 67 29.83 3.65 -37.10
N ASP A 68 29.96 2.67 -38.03
CA ASP A 68 28.93 1.69 -38.35
C ASP A 68 27.75 2.29 -39.15
N PHE A 69 26.57 1.64 -39.12
CA PHE A 69 25.42 2.04 -39.92
C PHE A 69 24.53 3.04 -39.19
N VAL A 70 23.99 4.01 -39.93
CA VAL A 70 22.87 4.88 -39.51
C VAL A 70 21.74 4.71 -40.50
N TYR A 71 20.63 4.19 -40.12
CA TYR A 71 19.51 3.98 -40.97
C TYR A 71 18.18 4.46 -40.40
N GLY A 72 17.26 4.86 -41.25
CA GLY A 72 15.95 5.40 -40.87
C GLY A 72 15.08 5.67 -42.08
N THR A 73 14.06 6.47 -41.91
CA THR A 73 13.11 6.84 -42.94
C THR A 73 13.17 8.32 -43.25
N LEU A 74 13.04 8.68 -44.52
CA LEU A 74 12.92 10.04 -44.99
C LEU A 74 11.46 10.38 -45.23
N GLN A 75 10.95 11.44 -44.58
CA GLN A 75 9.57 11.91 -44.71
C GLN A 75 9.57 13.40 -45.08
N ALA A 76 8.59 13.83 -45.89
CA ALA A 76 8.38 15.27 -46.11
C ALA A 76 7.82 15.89 -44.81
N GLY A 77 8.46 16.93 -44.31
CA GLY A 77 7.95 17.67 -43.18
C GLY A 77 6.63 18.39 -43.52
N PRO A 78 5.70 18.47 -42.56
CA PRO A 78 4.47 19.22 -42.75
C PRO A 78 4.80 20.73 -42.76
N ASN A 79 4.65 21.39 -43.92
CA ASN A 79 4.90 22.82 -44.14
C ASN A 79 6.35 23.27 -43.89
N GLU A 80 7.36 22.44 -44.05
CA GLU A 80 8.76 22.74 -43.88
C GLU A 80 9.56 22.52 -45.18
N ASP A 81 10.58 23.34 -45.43
CA ASP A 81 11.49 23.23 -46.56
C ASP A 81 12.54 22.12 -46.38
N TYR A 82 12.43 21.31 -45.31
CA TYR A 82 13.37 20.26 -44.94
C TYR A 82 12.75 18.89 -45.08
N ILE A 83 13.57 17.91 -45.49
CA ILE A 83 13.20 16.50 -45.40
C ILE A 83 13.52 16.01 -43.97
N HIS A 84 12.53 15.44 -43.29
CA HIS A 84 12.71 14.85 -41.98
C HIS A 84 13.40 13.50 -42.13
N PHE A 85 14.57 13.35 -41.55
CA PHE A 85 15.21 12.08 -41.34
C PHE A 85 14.87 11.56 -39.92
N ILE A 86 14.19 10.46 -39.90
CA ILE A 86 13.75 9.78 -38.66
C ILE A 86 14.62 8.54 -38.47
N PRO A 87 15.64 8.57 -37.63
CA PRO A 87 16.55 7.46 -37.44
C PRO A 87 15.87 6.30 -36.76
N LEU A 88 16.05 5.10 -37.29
CA LEU A 88 15.67 3.84 -36.68
C LEU A 88 16.79 3.24 -35.85
N ASP A 89 18.06 3.43 -36.30
CA ASP A 89 19.24 3.12 -35.50
C ASP A 89 20.30 4.22 -35.68
N GLY A 90 21.26 4.27 -34.76
CA GLY A 90 22.30 5.28 -34.73
C GLY A 90 21.96 6.54 -33.94
N GLN A 91 20.77 6.70 -33.38
CA GLN A 91 20.35 7.90 -32.66
C GLN A 91 21.28 8.29 -31.50
N GLN A 92 21.83 7.34 -30.75
CA GLN A 92 22.76 7.59 -29.64
C GLN A 92 24.06 8.22 -30.16
N ARG A 93 24.59 7.68 -31.24
CA ARG A 93 25.77 8.17 -31.91
C ARG A 93 25.54 9.55 -32.51
N LEU A 94 24.43 9.77 -33.20
CA LEU A 94 24.05 11.05 -33.77
C LEU A 94 23.87 12.12 -32.69
N THR A 95 23.30 11.77 -31.53
CA THR A 95 23.18 12.71 -30.40
C THR A 95 24.55 13.07 -29.84
N THR A 96 25.43 12.10 -29.62
CA THR A 96 26.81 12.38 -29.16
C THR A 96 27.57 13.26 -30.15
N LEU A 97 27.43 12.99 -31.47
CA LEU A 97 28.02 13.83 -32.49
C LEU A 97 27.45 15.25 -32.49
N PHE A 98 26.13 15.41 -32.28
CA PHE A 98 25.50 16.73 -32.12
C PHE A 98 26.13 17.53 -30.98
N LEU A 99 26.22 16.90 -29.80
CA LEU A 99 26.79 17.51 -28.60
C LEU A 99 28.28 17.85 -28.79
N LEU A 100 29.05 16.97 -29.46
CA LEU A 100 30.47 17.18 -29.76
C LEU A 100 30.69 18.36 -30.71
N HIS A 101 29.93 18.43 -31.83
CA HIS A 101 30.01 19.54 -32.77
C HIS A 101 29.65 20.86 -32.08
N TRP A 102 28.56 20.87 -31.26
CA TRP A 102 28.20 22.06 -30.51
C TRP A 102 29.32 22.49 -29.56
N PHE A 103 29.87 21.56 -28.75
CA PHE A 103 30.95 21.86 -27.81
C PHE A 103 32.18 22.41 -28.52
N LEU A 104 32.65 21.77 -29.60
CA LEU A 104 33.81 22.21 -30.35
C LEU A 104 33.55 23.56 -31.01
N SER A 105 32.34 23.88 -31.40
CA SER A 105 31.98 25.22 -31.87
C SER A 105 32.13 26.30 -30.79
N GLN A 106 31.98 25.96 -29.53
CA GLN A 106 32.13 26.93 -28.43
C GLN A 106 33.61 27.24 -28.13
N ILE A 107 34.54 26.29 -28.32
CA ILE A 107 35.95 26.48 -28.05
C ILE A 107 36.75 26.95 -29.29
N SER A 108 36.23 26.73 -30.50
CA SER A 108 36.91 27.14 -31.74
C SER A 108 37.14 28.66 -31.81
N GLN A 109 38.24 29.09 -32.39
CA GLN A 109 38.54 30.50 -32.69
C GLN A 109 38.12 30.92 -34.09
N ASN A 110 37.68 29.98 -34.94
CA ASN A 110 37.29 30.24 -36.32
C ASN A 110 35.81 30.70 -36.40
N GLU A 111 35.59 32.02 -36.42
CA GLU A 111 34.25 32.60 -36.44
C GLU A 111 33.49 32.28 -37.74
N GLU A 112 34.18 32.12 -38.87
CA GLU A 112 33.56 31.74 -40.13
C GLU A 112 32.99 30.31 -40.07
N ALA A 113 33.77 29.35 -39.56
CA ALA A 113 33.34 27.98 -39.34
C ALA A 113 32.15 27.89 -38.40
N LYS A 114 32.17 28.67 -37.29
CA LYS A 114 31.02 28.76 -36.36
C LYS A 114 29.74 29.25 -37.05
N ASN A 115 29.86 30.29 -37.85
CA ASN A 115 28.74 30.89 -38.56
C ASN A 115 28.16 29.91 -39.59
N ILE A 116 29.03 29.21 -40.34
CA ILE A 116 28.61 28.16 -41.29
C ILE A 116 27.88 27.03 -40.56
N PHE A 117 28.48 26.53 -39.49
CA PHE A 117 27.86 25.48 -38.67
C PHE A 117 26.49 25.91 -38.15
N LYS A 118 26.39 27.06 -37.52
CA LYS A 118 25.12 27.57 -36.98
C LYS A 118 24.08 27.76 -38.09
N ALA A 119 24.46 28.32 -39.23
CA ALA A 119 23.55 28.52 -40.37
C ALA A 119 23.01 27.21 -40.94
N LYS A 120 23.83 26.11 -40.95
CA LYS A 120 23.43 24.81 -41.47
C LYS A 120 22.68 23.95 -40.47
N MET A 121 22.90 24.18 -39.16
CA MET A 121 22.26 23.40 -38.10
C MET A 121 20.97 24.02 -37.55
N THR A 122 20.61 25.22 -38.00
CA THR A 122 19.40 25.91 -37.51
C THR A 122 18.51 26.40 -38.63
N SER A 123 17.22 26.44 -38.37
CA SER A 123 16.20 27.15 -39.17
C SER A 123 15.58 28.22 -38.28
N GLY A 124 16.00 29.48 -38.50
CA GLY A 124 15.67 30.57 -37.59
C GLY A 124 16.23 30.34 -36.17
N LYS A 125 15.35 30.20 -35.16
CA LYS A 125 15.75 29.91 -33.77
C LYS A 125 15.69 28.43 -33.42
N LYS A 126 15.26 27.57 -34.34
CA LYS A 126 15.08 26.13 -34.11
C LYS A 126 16.25 25.31 -34.58
N SER A 127 16.63 24.32 -33.82
CA SER A 127 17.62 23.31 -34.19
C SER A 127 17.08 22.37 -35.28
N LEU A 128 17.92 22.01 -36.22
CA LEU A 128 17.63 20.97 -37.21
C LEU A 128 17.90 19.56 -36.68
N PHE A 129 18.50 19.47 -35.49
CA PHE A 129 18.56 18.24 -34.68
C PHE A 129 17.58 18.35 -33.52
N THR A 130 16.62 17.46 -33.42
CA THR A 130 15.55 17.55 -32.41
C THR A 130 15.06 16.18 -31.92
N TYR A 131 14.43 16.20 -30.75
CA TYR A 131 13.75 15.07 -30.13
C TYR A 131 12.24 15.33 -30.10
N GLU A 132 11.45 14.40 -30.61
CA GLU A 132 9.98 14.43 -30.44
C GLU A 132 9.50 13.70 -29.18
N THR A 133 10.40 13.01 -28.47
CA THR A 133 10.06 12.23 -27.27
C THR A 133 9.49 13.08 -26.15
N ARG A 134 10.01 14.31 -25.99
CA ARG A 134 9.58 15.29 -24.99
C ARG A 134 9.77 16.71 -25.53
N GLN A 135 8.79 17.57 -25.31
CA GLN A 135 8.91 18.98 -25.70
C GLN A 135 10.10 19.67 -25.00
N SER A 136 10.37 19.31 -23.75
CA SER A 136 11.55 19.79 -23.01
C SER A 136 12.86 19.50 -23.71
N SER A 137 13.02 18.28 -24.28
CA SER A 137 14.22 17.91 -25.04
C SER A 137 14.33 18.68 -26.34
N THR A 138 13.20 18.93 -27.05
CA THR A 138 13.15 19.80 -28.23
C THR A 138 13.62 21.22 -27.89
N ASP A 139 12.97 21.82 -26.87
CA ASP A 139 13.26 23.20 -26.45
C ASP A 139 14.71 23.36 -25.97
N PHE A 140 15.28 22.33 -25.35
CA PHE A 140 16.68 22.29 -24.94
C PHE A 140 17.64 22.29 -26.13
N CYS A 141 17.36 21.46 -27.16
CA CYS A 141 18.18 21.45 -28.38
C CYS A 141 18.14 22.83 -29.09
N ASP A 142 16.94 23.44 -29.16
CA ASP A 142 16.77 24.77 -29.73
C ASP A 142 17.57 25.82 -28.96
N ALA A 143 17.46 25.83 -27.64
CA ALA A 143 18.16 26.76 -26.76
C ALA A 143 19.69 26.55 -26.82
N LEU A 144 20.15 25.29 -26.82
CA LEU A 144 21.56 24.94 -26.89
C LEU A 144 22.21 25.50 -28.18
N MET A 145 21.55 25.37 -29.34
CA MET A 145 22.04 25.91 -30.60
C MET A 145 22.09 27.46 -30.65
N GLN A 146 21.35 28.14 -29.81
CA GLN A 146 21.40 29.60 -29.69
C GLN A 146 22.39 30.08 -28.63
N ALA A 147 22.80 29.19 -27.73
CA ALA A 147 23.69 29.52 -26.60
C ALA A 147 25.14 29.78 -27.06
N THR A 148 25.78 30.72 -26.37
CA THR A 148 27.23 30.96 -26.44
C THR A 148 27.72 30.92 -25.00
N ILE A 149 28.70 30.06 -24.70
CA ILE A 149 29.21 29.83 -23.36
C ILE A 149 30.68 30.24 -23.31
N ASP A 150 31.03 31.03 -22.32
CA ASP A 150 32.42 31.37 -22.03
C ASP A 150 33.10 30.19 -21.32
N MET A 151 33.89 29.43 -22.04
CA MET A 151 34.59 28.24 -21.50
C MET A 151 35.71 28.60 -20.51
N GLY A 152 36.08 29.90 -20.40
CA GLY A 152 37.03 30.38 -19.40
C GLY A 152 36.41 30.66 -18.02
N GLN A 153 35.10 30.72 -17.94
CA GLN A 153 34.36 31.06 -16.72
C GLN A 153 33.32 29.97 -16.28
N LEU A 154 33.72 28.71 -16.35
CA LEU A 154 32.86 27.64 -15.95
C LEU A 154 32.67 27.58 -14.42
N VAL A 155 31.46 27.21 -14.01
CA VAL A 155 31.11 26.98 -12.60
C VAL A 155 31.88 25.75 -12.09
N ALA A 156 32.60 25.91 -10.98
CA ALA A 156 33.27 24.81 -10.31
C ALA A 156 32.33 24.06 -9.40
N ILE A 157 32.36 22.72 -9.45
CA ILE A 157 31.66 21.83 -8.55
C ILE A 157 32.66 21.09 -7.67
N LYS A 158 32.26 20.74 -6.45
CA LYS A 158 33.05 19.90 -5.56
C LYS A 158 32.84 18.43 -5.89
N GLU A 159 33.91 17.76 -6.29
CA GLU A 159 33.89 16.31 -6.44
C GLU A 159 34.04 15.59 -5.07
N LYS A 160 33.91 14.26 -5.09
CA LYS A 160 34.02 13.42 -3.88
C LYS A 160 35.33 13.60 -3.12
N ASP A 161 36.38 14.04 -3.80
CA ASP A 161 37.71 14.28 -3.24
C ASP A 161 37.95 15.73 -2.77
N ASN A 162 36.89 16.53 -2.66
CA ASN A 162 36.90 17.93 -2.25
C ASN A 162 37.70 18.88 -3.18
N LYS A 163 38.02 18.47 -4.42
CA LYS A 163 38.60 19.34 -5.44
C LYS A 163 37.51 20.08 -6.19
N ASP A 164 37.75 21.36 -6.43
CA ASP A 164 36.89 22.17 -7.28
C ASP A 164 37.21 21.84 -8.75
N THR A 165 36.24 21.24 -9.45
CA THR A 165 36.37 20.84 -10.87
C THR A 165 35.39 21.66 -11.72
N PRO A 166 35.84 22.31 -12.81
CA PRO A 166 34.93 23.01 -13.71
C PRO A 166 33.92 22.07 -14.32
N SER A 167 32.65 22.46 -14.34
CA SER A 167 31.54 21.66 -14.88
C SER A 167 30.75 22.46 -15.90
N LEU A 168 30.73 21.99 -17.13
CA LEU A 168 29.96 22.57 -18.21
C LEU A 168 28.45 22.41 -17.92
N SER A 169 28.03 21.26 -17.42
CA SER A 169 26.63 21.02 -17.08
C SER A 169 26.12 21.92 -15.95
N ALA A 170 26.96 22.23 -14.95
CA ALA A 170 26.63 23.16 -13.89
C ALA A 170 26.49 24.58 -14.42
N THR A 171 27.38 24.98 -15.33
CA THR A 171 27.34 26.28 -15.99
C THR A 171 26.06 26.43 -16.81
N LEU A 172 25.71 25.43 -17.66
CA LEU A 172 24.52 25.45 -18.47
C LEU A 172 23.24 25.51 -17.61
N LYS A 173 23.21 24.83 -16.48
CA LYS A 173 22.08 24.85 -15.54
C LYS A 173 21.88 26.22 -14.86
N ASN A 174 22.86 27.09 -14.86
CA ASN A 174 22.80 28.43 -14.30
C ASN A 174 22.49 29.49 -15.34
N GLU A 175 22.46 29.12 -16.62
CA GLU A 175 22.17 30.06 -17.69
C GLU A 175 20.70 30.55 -17.63
N PRO A 176 20.41 31.84 -17.96
CA PRO A 176 19.05 32.39 -17.89
C PRO A 176 18.03 31.69 -18.78
N TRP A 177 18.48 31.03 -19.85
CA TRP A 177 17.63 30.29 -20.78
C TRP A 177 17.35 28.85 -20.33
N PHE A 178 18.05 28.35 -19.30
CA PHE A 178 17.87 26.99 -18.81
C PHE A 178 16.68 26.92 -17.86
N PHE A 179 15.59 26.35 -18.31
CA PHE A 179 14.38 26.20 -17.48
C PHE A 179 14.56 25.19 -16.35
N ARG A 180 14.12 25.54 -15.15
CA ARG A 180 14.32 24.73 -13.94
C ARG A 180 13.75 23.32 -14.05
N PHE A 181 12.67 23.12 -14.78
CA PHE A 181 12.07 21.81 -14.99
C PHE A 181 12.88 20.89 -15.92
N TRP A 182 13.76 21.43 -16.76
CA TRP A 182 14.66 20.63 -17.60
C TRP A 182 15.66 19.80 -16.77
N LYS A 183 15.92 20.19 -15.52
CA LYS A 183 16.73 19.39 -14.58
C LYS A 183 16.17 18.00 -14.32
N ASN A 184 14.93 17.78 -14.68
CA ASN A 184 14.21 16.55 -14.42
C ASN A 184 13.98 15.70 -15.69
N ASP A 185 14.32 16.18 -16.87
CA ASP A 185 14.23 15.43 -18.11
C ASP A 185 15.43 14.46 -18.25
N PRO A 186 15.20 13.12 -18.32
CA PRO A 186 16.29 12.13 -18.41
C PRO A 186 17.18 12.29 -19.63
N THR A 187 16.62 12.70 -20.77
CA THR A 187 17.37 12.96 -22.00
C THR A 187 18.28 14.15 -21.82
N ILE A 188 17.76 15.25 -21.27
CA ILE A 188 18.57 16.45 -21.00
C ILE A 188 19.65 16.16 -19.95
N GLN A 189 19.32 15.42 -18.87
CA GLN A 189 20.32 15.02 -17.88
C GLN A 189 21.45 14.20 -18.50
N SER A 190 21.10 13.24 -19.36
CA SER A 190 22.08 12.44 -20.09
C SER A 190 22.92 13.28 -21.06
N MET A 191 22.31 14.26 -21.75
CA MET A 191 23.05 15.21 -22.62
C MET A 191 24.03 16.07 -21.80
N LEU A 192 23.63 16.54 -20.63
CA LEU A 192 24.47 17.34 -19.74
C LEU A 192 25.66 16.54 -19.19
N VAL A 193 25.45 15.29 -18.80
CA VAL A 193 26.55 14.39 -18.36
C VAL A 193 27.50 14.08 -19.51
N MET A 194 26.98 13.87 -20.72
CA MET A 194 27.82 13.68 -21.91
C MET A 194 28.63 14.95 -22.24
N LEU A 195 28.04 16.14 -22.08
CA LEU A 195 28.74 17.40 -22.30
C LEU A 195 29.88 17.61 -21.30
N ASP A 196 29.71 17.21 -20.03
CA ASP A 196 30.82 17.23 -19.08
C ASP A 196 31.93 16.24 -19.50
N ALA A 197 31.58 15.04 -19.95
CA ALA A 197 32.57 14.08 -20.46
C ALA A 197 33.28 14.57 -21.71
N ILE A 198 32.56 15.19 -22.65
CA ILE A 198 33.13 15.82 -23.85
C ILE A 198 34.05 16.98 -23.46
N TYR A 199 33.66 17.86 -22.53
CA TYR A 199 34.49 18.95 -22.03
C TYR A 199 35.82 18.41 -21.51
N HIS A 200 35.82 17.47 -20.61
CA HIS A 200 37.04 16.91 -20.03
C HIS A 200 37.95 16.25 -21.06
N LYS A 201 37.41 15.68 -22.13
CA LYS A 201 38.18 14.96 -23.13
C LYS A 201 38.70 15.86 -24.26
N PHE A 202 37.92 16.87 -24.68
CA PHE A 202 38.18 17.63 -25.90
C PHE A 202 38.57 19.10 -25.66
N ILE A 203 38.63 19.55 -24.40
CA ILE A 203 39.11 20.92 -24.09
C ILE A 203 40.56 21.09 -24.55
N GLY A 204 40.89 22.23 -25.21
CA GLY A 204 42.21 22.51 -25.75
C GLY A 204 42.48 21.92 -27.15
N HIS A 205 41.50 21.29 -27.80
CA HIS A 205 41.59 20.75 -29.17
C HIS A 205 40.65 21.50 -30.11
N GLU A 206 40.90 22.81 -30.27
CA GLU A 206 40.07 23.71 -31.07
C GLU A 206 40.05 23.32 -32.55
N GLU A 207 41.17 22.77 -33.06
CA GLU A 207 41.36 22.31 -34.41
C GLU A 207 40.43 21.15 -34.82
N PHE A 208 39.89 20.41 -33.87
CA PHE A 208 39.00 19.31 -34.17
C PHE A 208 37.65 19.78 -34.72
N PHE A 209 37.28 21.05 -34.48
CA PHE A 209 36.04 21.58 -35.03
C PHE A 209 36.09 21.64 -36.56
N GLU A 210 37.18 22.20 -37.13
CA GLU A 210 37.34 22.27 -38.59
C GLU A 210 37.43 20.88 -39.22
N ARG A 211 38.09 19.93 -38.55
CA ARG A 211 38.18 18.52 -38.98
C ARG A 211 36.80 17.83 -39.05
N LEU A 212 35.88 18.19 -38.16
CA LEU A 212 34.49 17.65 -38.17
C LEU A 212 33.64 18.29 -39.28
N LEU A 213 33.92 19.52 -39.65
CA LEU A 213 33.19 20.24 -40.71
C LEU A 213 33.74 19.97 -42.14
N ASP A 214 34.88 19.30 -42.27
CA ASP A 214 35.46 18.99 -43.61
C ASP A 214 34.52 18.05 -44.40
N GLU A 215 33.97 18.61 -45.46
CA GLU A 215 33.07 17.88 -46.33
C GLU A 215 33.79 17.13 -47.44
N GLU A 216 34.99 17.53 -47.82
CA GLU A 216 35.78 16.86 -48.85
C GLU A 216 36.47 15.61 -48.29
N ASN A 217 37.07 15.70 -47.12
CA ASN A 217 37.78 14.61 -46.46
C ASN A 217 37.23 14.32 -45.05
N PRO A 218 35.94 13.97 -44.91
CA PRO A 218 35.35 13.81 -43.58
C PRO A 218 36.05 12.70 -42.80
N ILE A 219 36.46 13.03 -41.55
CA ILE A 219 37.18 12.08 -40.71
C ILE A 219 36.19 11.07 -40.09
N VAL A 220 35.15 11.55 -39.42
CA VAL A 220 34.17 10.71 -38.75
C VAL A 220 32.96 10.53 -39.67
N THR A 221 32.76 9.30 -40.14
CA THR A 221 31.70 8.93 -41.10
C THR A 221 30.85 7.76 -40.59
N PHE A 222 29.77 7.50 -41.26
CA PHE A 222 28.90 6.34 -41.08
C PHE A 222 28.25 5.98 -42.43
N ILE A 223 27.80 4.74 -42.56
CA ILE A 223 27.05 4.31 -43.75
C ILE A 223 25.56 4.64 -43.51
N PHE A 224 25.08 5.62 -44.25
CA PHE A 224 23.70 6.08 -44.20
C PHE A 224 22.82 5.22 -45.15
N MET A 225 21.62 4.81 -44.65
CA MET A 225 20.66 4.03 -45.44
C MET A 225 19.23 4.59 -45.22
N ASP A 226 18.54 4.91 -46.32
CA ASP A 226 17.10 5.23 -46.30
C ASP A 226 16.29 3.96 -46.46
N LEU A 227 15.41 3.67 -45.50
CA LEU A 227 14.56 2.48 -45.47
C LEU A 227 13.16 2.72 -46.05
N LYS A 228 12.86 3.85 -46.65
CA LYS A 228 11.54 4.25 -47.17
C LYS A 228 10.91 3.20 -48.09
N GLU A 229 11.70 2.53 -48.88
CA GLU A 229 11.21 1.54 -49.85
C GLU A 229 10.89 0.17 -49.25
N TYR A 230 11.35 -0.12 -48.04
CA TYR A 230 11.19 -1.44 -47.40
C TYR A 230 9.85 -1.65 -46.74
N LYS A 231 8.92 -0.64 -46.72
CA LYS A 231 7.59 -0.70 -46.06
C LYS A 231 7.64 -1.41 -44.70
N LEU A 232 8.65 -1.11 -43.91
CA LEU A 232 8.84 -1.70 -42.59
C LEU A 232 7.72 -1.23 -41.67
N THR A 233 6.88 -2.15 -41.22
CA THR A 233 5.82 -1.89 -40.27
C THR A 233 6.41 -1.61 -38.90
N ASP A 234 5.66 -0.89 -38.03
CA ASP A 234 6.03 -0.61 -36.64
C ASP A 234 6.40 -1.89 -35.86
N ASP A 235 5.82 -3.06 -36.25
CA ASP A 235 6.15 -4.37 -35.69
C ASP A 235 7.58 -4.83 -35.99
N LEU A 236 8.11 -4.52 -37.18
CA LEU A 236 9.49 -4.87 -37.50
C LEU A 236 10.49 -3.95 -36.78
N TYR A 237 10.12 -2.68 -36.60
CA TYR A 237 10.85 -1.74 -35.80
C TYR A 237 11.02 -2.22 -34.33
N ILE A 238 9.91 -2.68 -33.70
CA ILE A 238 9.93 -3.26 -32.37
C ILE A 238 10.82 -4.50 -32.30
N LYS A 239 10.81 -5.36 -33.34
CA LYS A 239 11.64 -6.57 -33.41
C LYS A 239 13.13 -6.27 -33.65
N MET A 240 13.47 -5.23 -34.41
CA MET A 240 14.86 -4.85 -34.65
C MET A 240 15.51 -4.17 -33.44
N ASN A 241 14.76 -3.33 -32.74
CA ASN A 241 15.23 -2.70 -31.48
C ASN A 241 15.29 -3.64 -30.29
N SER A 242 14.68 -4.81 -30.37
CA SER A 242 14.75 -5.83 -29.29
C SER A 242 16.16 -6.41 -29.06
N ARG A 243 17.12 -6.11 -29.92
CA ARG A 243 18.53 -6.49 -29.78
C ARG A 243 19.37 -5.54 -28.91
N GLY A 244 18.82 -4.34 -28.60
CA GLY A 244 19.40 -3.43 -27.61
C GLY A 244 18.62 -3.49 -26.29
N LYS A 245 18.86 -2.56 -25.34
CA LYS A 245 18.04 -2.47 -24.13
C LYS A 245 16.57 -2.24 -24.57
N PRO A 246 15.63 -3.14 -24.25
CA PRO A 246 14.26 -3.01 -24.74
C PRO A 246 13.62 -1.73 -24.19
N LEU A 247 12.70 -1.15 -24.95
CA LEU A 247 11.80 -0.10 -24.44
C LEU A 247 11.25 -0.53 -23.08
N SER A 248 11.12 0.40 -22.16
CA SER A 248 10.46 0.11 -20.89
C SER A 248 9.05 -0.41 -21.15
N LYS A 249 8.47 -1.11 -20.18
CA LYS A 249 7.09 -1.59 -20.32
C LYS A 249 6.12 -0.44 -20.52
N PHE A 250 6.39 0.69 -19.86
CA PHE A 250 5.58 1.89 -19.99
C PHE A 250 5.75 2.55 -21.36
N GLU A 251 6.96 2.68 -21.89
CA GLU A 251 7.18 3.21 -23.24
C GLU A 251 6.43 2.40 -24.31
N ASN A 252 6.45 1.07 -24.19
CA ASN A 252 5.66 0.18 -25.05
C ASN A 252 4.15 0.38 -24.86
N PHE A 253 3.69 0.50 -23.62
CA PHE A 253 2.30 0.79 -23.30
C PHE A 253 1.87 2.14 -23.88
N LYS A 254 2.64 3.19 -23.63
CA LYS A 254 2.38 4.56 -24.08
C LYS A 254 2.25 4.63 -25.61
N ALA A 255 3.20 4.07 -26.35
CA ALA A 255 3.17 4.10 -27.81
C ALA A 255 1.90 3.45 -28.38
N LYS A 256 1.51 2.27 -27.86
CA LYS A 256 0.27 1.59 -28.27
C LYS A 256 -0.98 2.35 -27.85
N PHE A 257 -0.96 2.92 -26.66
CA PHE A 257 -2.08 3.70 -26.14
C PHE A 257 -2.30 4.98 -26.95
N GLU A 258 -1.24 5.71 -27.28
CA GLU A 258 -1.34 6.90 -28.14
C GLU A 258 -1.87 6.57 -29.55
N GLN A 259 -1.45 5.43 -30.11
CA GLN A 259 -2.03 4.95 -31.36
C GLN A 259 -3.52 4.60 -31.20
N TYR A 260 -3.89 3.99 -30.11
CA TYR A 260 -5.30 3.69 -29.77
C TYR A 260 -6.15 4.95 -29.64
N LEU A 261 -5.60 6.03 -29.03
CA LEU A 261 -6.32 7.30 -28.87
C LEU A 261 -6.72 7.95 -30.21
N LYS A 262 -5.95 7.75 -31.29
CA LYS A 262 -6.23 8.33 -32.62
C LYS A 262 -7.60 7.91 -33.16
N GLN A 263 -8.12 6.75 -32.79
CA GLN A 263 -9.46 6.31 -33.23
C GLN A 263 -10.59 7.21 -32.73
N PHE A 264 -10.40 7.88 -31.61
CA PHE A 264 -11.39 8.78 -31.02
C PHE A 264 -11.34 10.19 -31.64
N ASP A 265 -10.20 10.63 -32.15
CA ASP A 265 -10.03 11.93 -32.78
C ASP A 265 -10.74 12.03 -34.15
N GLY A 266 -10.96 10.89 -34.83
CA GLY A 266 -11.61 10.83 -36.15
C GLY A 266 -13.12 10.93 -36.14
N ASN A 267 -13.79 10.79 -35.01
CA ASN A 267 -15.25 10.65 -34.93
C ASN A 267 -15.91 11.81 -34.15
N LYS A 268 -15.79 13.03 -34.67
CA LYS A 268 -16.33 14.27 -34.09
C LYS A 268 -17.84 14.28 -33.80
N SER A 269 -18.62 13.36 -34.40
CA SER A 269 -20.06 13.27 -34.13
C SER A 269 -20.43 12.53 -32.85
N VAL A 270 -19.52 11.74 -32.29
CA VAL A 270 -19.75 10.90 -31.10
C VAL A 270 -18.90 11.38 -29.93
N HIS A 271 -17.71 11.96 -30.19
CA HIS A 271 -16.74 12.36 -29.20
C HIS A 271 -16.47 13.87 -29.33
N SER A 272 -17.23 14.68 -28.58
CA SER A 272 -17.33 16.12 -28.78
C SER A 272 -16.47 16.99 -27.84
N ARG A 273 -15.67 16.37 -26.92
CA ARG A 273 -14.87 17.15 -26.00
C ARG A 273 -13.65 17.74 -26.71
N GLU A 274 -13.54 19.07 -26.71
CA GLU A 274 -12.38 19.79 -27.20
C GLU A 274 -11.39 20.02 -26.07
N PHE A 275 -10.10 19.87 -26.36
CA PHE A 275 -9.01 20.10 -25.42
C PHE A 275 -8.21 21.33 -25.85
N THR A 276 -7.70 22.07 -24.88
CA THR A 276 -6.90 23.26 -25.10
C THR A 276 -5.50 23.10 -24.53
N LEU A 277 -4.50 23.35 -25.36
CA LEU A 277 -3.10 23.42 -24.93
C LEU A 277 -2.57 24.85 -25.11
N ASN A 278 -1.85 25.35 -24.11
CA ASN A 278 -1.18 26.63 -24.18
C ASN A 278 0.24 26.47 -24.73
N PHE A 279 0.46 26.91 -25.95
CA PHE A 279 1.78 27.02 -26.57
C PHE A 279 2.11 28.48 -26.88
N ASN A 280 3.27 28.94 -26.48
CA ASN A 280 3.76 30.28 -26.77
C ASN A 280 2.75 31.38 -26.41
N ASN A 281 2.08 31.27 -25.28
CA ASN A 281 0.99 32.18 -24.83
C ASN A 281 -0.25 32.23 -25.75
N LYS A 282 -0.45 31.20 -26.57
CA LYS A 282 -1.66 31.04 -27.38
C LYS A 282 -2.37 29.75 -27.00
N GLU A 283 -3.67 29.84 -26.83
CA GLU A 283 -4.54 28.66 -26.67
C GLU A 283 -4.75 28.01 -28.05
N ASN A 284 -4.45 26.73 -28.14
CA ASN A 284 -4.65 25.93 -29.33
C ASN A 284 -5.62 24.79 -29.00
N LEU A 285 -6.65 24.65 -29.81
CA LEU A 285 -7.55 23.50 -29.77
C LEU A 285 -6.81 22.28 -30.35
N VAL A 286 -6.81 21.18 -29.61
CA VAL A 286 -6.12 19.94 -29.96
C VAL A 286 -7.03 18.73 -29.79
N GLY A 287 -6.71 17.63 -30.46
CA GLY A 287 -7.39 16.36 -30.27
C GLY A 287 -7.01 15.65 -28.97
N LEU A 288 -7.76 14.61 -28.62
CA LEU A 288 -7.55 13.79 -27.42
C LEU A 288 -6.12 13.22 -27.35
N GLN A 289 -5.66 12.65 -28.47
CA GLN A 289 -4.33 12.05 -28.55
C GLN A 289 -3.23 13.09 -28.30
N GLN A 290 -3.31 14.25 -28.94
CA GLN A 290 -2.32 15.33 -28.76
C GLN A 290 -2.34 15.87 -27.33
N TYR A 291 -3.52 16.02 -26.73
CA TYR A 291 -3.65 16.46 -25.34
C TYR A 291 -3.01 15.48 -24.36
N PHE A 292 -3.30 14.20 -24.53
CA PHE A 292 -2.70 13.14 -23.70
C PHE A 292 -1.18 13.11 -23.84
N SER A 293 -0.68 13.00 -25.09
CA SER A 293 0.77 12.91 -25.37
C SER A 293 1.55 14.10 -24.82
N PHE A 294 1.01 15.30 -24.95
CA PHE A 294 1.65 16.50 -24.39
C PHE A 294 1.71 16.47 -22.86
N ASN A 295 0.58 16.17 -22.22
CA ASN A 295 0.50 16.27 -20.75
C ASN A 295 1.22 15.11 -20.04
N ILE A 296 1.25 13.89 -20.62
CA ILE A 296 1.99 12.77 -20.03
C ILE A 296 3.50 13.02 -20.04
N ASP A 297 4.01 13.74 -21.02
CA ASP A 297 5.44 14.05 -21.14
C ASP A 297 5.85 15.33 -20.41
N THR A 298 4.88 16.16 -20.02
CA THR A 298 5.16 17.46 -19.40
C THR A 298 4.57 17.59 -18.01
N LYS A 299 3.27 17.80 -17.90
CA LYS A 299 2.61 18.13 -16.63
C LYS A 299 2.49 16.94 -15.68
N TRP A 300 1.95 15.82 -16.18
CA TRP A 300 1.64 14.67 -15.31
C TRP A 300 2.90 13.92 -14.86
N VAL A 301 3.94 13.88 -15.69
CA VAL A 301 5.23 13.32 -15.29
C VAL A 301 5.89 14.14 -14.20
N THR A 302 5.76 15.48 -14.24
CA THR A 302 6.35 16.34 -13.19
C THR A 302 5.72 16.12 -11.83
N LEU A 303 4.42 15.80 -11.77
CA LEU A 303 3.72 15.44 -10.55
C LEU A 303 4.37 14.23 -9.84
N LEU A 304 4.88 13.26 -10.60
CA LEU A 304 5.40 12.00 -10.06
C LEU A 304 6.90 12.05 -9.72
N TRP A 305 7.60 13.04 -10.24
CA TRP A 305 9.06 13.13 -10.17
C TRP A 305 9.62 13.16 -8.75
N GLN A 306 8.96 13.85 -7.83
CA GLN A 306 9.39 13.97 -6.43
C GLN A 306 9.20 12.70 -5.60
N TYR A 307 8.37 11.79 -6.09
CA TYR A 307 8.12 10.50 -5.43
C TYR A 307 9.14 9.43 -5.86
N CYS A 308 10.03 9.78 -6.79
CA CYS A 308 11.18 8.94 -7.16
C CYS A 308 12.36 9.28 -6.26
N LYS A 309 12.81 8.34 -5.43
CA LYS A 309 14.00 8.52 -4.60
C LYS A 309 15.22 8.73 -5.48
N GLU A 310 16.13 9.63 -5.07
CA GLU A 310 17.40 9.88 -5.77
C GLU A 310 18.12 8.58 -6.10
N GLY A 311 18.53 8.41 -7.35
CA GLY A 311 19.24 7.23 -7.86
C GLY A 311 18.36 6.09 -8.40
N LYS A 312 17.00 6.19 -8.38
CA LYS A 312 16.10 5.18 -8.96
C LYS A 312 15.12 5.79 -9.98
N GLN A 313 15.66 6.38 -11.01
CA GLN A 313 14.87 6.97 -12.12
C GLN A 313 13.95 5.97 -12.84
N ASP A 314 14.27 4.67 -12.81
CA ASP A 314 13.47 3.59 -13.43
C ASP A 314 12.06 3.41 -12.81
N ARG A 315 11.71 4.18 -11.76
CA ARG A 315 10.42 4.05 -11.07
C ARG A 315 9.30 4.96 -11.60
N ILE A 316 9.62 6.01 -12.35
CA ILE A 316 8.60 6.93 -12.87
C ILE A 316 7.60 6.19 -13.74
N ASP A 317 8.09 5.35 -14.63
CA ASP A 317 7.25 4.57 -15.54
C ASP A 317 6.27 3.69 -14.76
N SER A 318 6.76 3.00 -13.74
CA SER A 318 5.90 2.17 -12.88
C SER A 318 4.91 2.99 -12.06
N HIS A 319 5.26 4.18 -11.61
CA HIS A 319 4.36 5.08 -10.90
C HIS A 319 3.21 5.56 -11.79
N ILE A 320 3.51 5.93 -13.03
CA ILE A 320 2.48 6.32 -14.02
C ILE A 320 1.56 5.14 -14.33
N GLU A 321 2.12 3.97 -14.63
CA GLU A 321 1.34 2.75 -14.89
C GLU A 321 0.41 2.41 -13.72
N ASN A 322 0.92 2.48 -12.50
CA ASN A 322 0.16 2.17 -11.30
C ASN A 322 -0.97 3.17 -11.07
N LEU A 323 -0.68 4.47 -11.20
CA LEU A 323 -1.70 5.51 -11.06
C LEU A 323 -2.80 5.38 -12.13
N PHE A 324 -2.40 5.14 -13.39
CA PHE A 324 -3.31 4.85 -14.49
C PHE A 324 -4.20 3.66 -14.15
N ARG A 325 -3.61 2.56 -13.69
CA ARG A 325 -4.33 1.35 -13.29
C ARG A 325 -5.31 1.62 -12.15
N VAL A 326 -4.91 2.38 -11.13
CA VAL A 326 -5.79 2.75 -10.00
C VAL A 326 -7.00 3.51 -10.50
N ILE A 327 -6.81 4.52 -11.36
CA ILE A 327 -7.90 5.33 -11.90
C ILE A 327 -8.84 4.49 -12.77
N VAL A 328 -8.30 3.68 -13.69
CA VAL A 328 -9.09 2.80 -14.55
C VAL A 328 -9.87 1.77 -13.73
N THR A 329 -9.27 1.21 -12.67
CA THR A 329 -9.94 0.28 -11.77
C THR A 329 -11.13 0.95 -11.05
N ASN A 330 -10.92 2.17 -10.55
CA ASN A 330 -11.97 2.93 -9.87
C ASN A 330 -13.09 3.32 -10.84
N TYR A 331 -12.75 3.73 -12.05
CA TYR A 331 -13.75 3.98 -13.11
C TYR A 331 -14.54 2.71 -13.43
N TYR A 332 -13.86 1.56 -13.62
CA TYR A 332 -14.54 0.31 -13.89
C TYR A 332 -15.49 -0.07 -12.74
N ALA A 333 -15.07 0.14 -11.50
CA ALA A 333 -15.90 -0.08 -10.32
C ALA A 333 -17.19 0.77 -10.33
N SER A 334 -17.16 1.98 -10.90
CA SER A 334 -18.33 2.84 -10.98
C SER A 334 -19.37 2.37 -12.00
N ILE A 335 -18.95 1.67 -13.04
CA ILE A 335 -19.84 1.26 -14.15
C ILE A 335 -20.24 -0.22 -14.14
N VAL A 336 -19.42 -1.09 -13.53
CA VAL A 336 -19.64 -2.55 -13.54
C VAL A 336 -21.00 -2.93 -12.99
N LYS A 337 -21.70 -3.87 -13.63
CA LYS A 337 -22.96 -4.42 -13.11
C LYS A 337 -22.63 -5.40 -11.98
N LEU A 338 -23.11 -5.11 -10.79
CA LEU A 338 -22.96 -6.02 -9.65
C LEU A 338 -23.71 -7.31 -9.94
N GLN A 339 -23.00 -8.42 -9.88
CA GLN A 339 -23.57 -9.78 -10.02
C GLN A 339 -23.86 -10.35 -8.63
N ASN A 340 -24.64 -11.42 -8.56
CA ASN A 340 -24.92 -12.12 -7.30
C ASN A 340 -23.62 -12.70 -6.71
N LYS A 341 -23.50 -12.70 -5.40
CA LYS A 341 -22.35 -12.93 -4.49
C LYS A 341 -21.32 -14.05 -4.81
N ASN A 342 -21.45 -14.83 -5.88
CA ASN A 342 -20.62 -16.03 -6.09
C ASN A 342 -19.88 -16.07 -7.43
N THR A 343 -19.87 -15.00 -8.23
CA THR A 343 -19.10 -14.96 -9.50
C THR A 343 -18.13 -13.79 -9.46
N SER A 344 -16.81 -14.09 -9.49
CA SER A 344 -15.78 -13.06 -9.67
C SER A 344 -15.92 -12.43 -11.07
N ASP A 345 -15.81 -11.11 -11.14
CA ASP A 345 -15.74 -10.41 -12.43
C ASP A 345 -14.32 -10.52 -12.99
N PRO A 346 -14.12 -11.18 -14.16
CA PRO A 346 -12.78 -11.41 -14.72
C PRO A 346 -12.00 -10.12 -14.98
N THR A 347 -12.70 -9.03 -15.33
CA THR A 347 -12.06 -7.72 -15.55
C THR A 347 -11.57 -7.13 -14.24
N PHE A 348 -12.35 -7.21 -13.17
CA PHE A 348 -11.88 -6.80 -11.85
C PHE A 348 -10.67 -7.59 -11.38
N ASP A 349 -10.66 -8.91 -11.60
CA ASP A 349 -9.56 -9.77 -11.21
C ASP A 349 -8.27 -9.40 -11.95
N VAL A 350 -8.36 -9.03 -13.23
CA VAL A 350 -7.24 -8.52 -14.02
C VAL A 350 -6.77 -7.16 -13.49
N LEU A 351 -7.70 -6.23 -13.24
CA LEU A 351 -7.37 -4.86 -12.81
C LEU A 351 -6.85 -4.80 -11.37
N THR A 352 -7.31 -5.67 -10.49
CA THR A 352 -6.90 -5.71 -9.07
C THR A 352 -5.83 -6.75 -8.75
N GLY A 353 -5.60 -7.72 -9.65
CA GLY A 353 -4.68 -8.84 -9.44
C GLY A 353 -3.22 -8.44 -9.46
N GLY A 354 -2.48 -8.79 -8.41
CA GLY A 354 -1.03 -8.91 -8.25
C GLY A 354 -0.11 -7.75 -8.68
N ASP A 355 1.18 -7.92 -8.35
CA ASP A 355 2.27 -6.93 -8.55
C ASP A 355 2.77 -6.79 -10.01
N ARG A 356 2.10 -7.37 -10.99
CA ARG A 356 2.55 -7.31 -12.39
C ARG A 356 1.96 -6.10 -13.10
N SER A 357 2.82 -5.32 -13.77
CA SER A 357 2.37 -4.27 -14.69
C SER A 357 1.44 -4.85 -15.76
N LEU A 358 0.33 -4.15 -16.06
CA LEU A 358 -0.60 -4.56 -17.10
C LEU A 358 -0.11 -4.08 -18.45
N THR A 359 0.00 -5.00 -19.41
CA THR A 359 0.31 -4.63 -20.79
C THR A 359 -0.89 -3.98 -21.46
N PHE A 360 -0.65 -3.17 -22.50
CA PHE A 360 -1.74 -2.57 -23.30
C PHE A 360 -2.70 -3.64 -23.86
N ALA A 361 -2.17 -4.75 -24.36
CA ALA A 361 -2.98 -5.87 -24.86
C ALA A 361 -3.94 -6.42 -23.79
N LYS A 362 -3.53 -6.41 -22.52
CA LYS A 362 -4.40 -6.86 -21.43
C LYS A 362 -5.55 -5.89 -21.16
N TYR A 363 -5.32 -4.59 -21.29
CA TYR A 363 -6.40 -3.60 -21.23
C TYR A 363 -7.37 -3.72 -22.41
N GLU A 364 -6.87 -3.99 -23.63
CA GLU A 364 -7.72 -4.22 -24.81
C GLU A 364 -8.60 -5.47 -24.62
N GLU A 365 -8.02 -6.57 -24.12
CA GLU A 365 -8.76 -7.82 -23.86
C GLU A 365 -9.93 -7.58 -22.88
N THR A 366 -9.73 -6.76 -21.85
CA THR A 366 -10.79 -6.41 -20.90
C THR A 366 -11.83 -5.44 -21.44
N LYS A 367 -11.55 -4.76 -22.56
CA LYS A 367 -12.38 -3.70 -23.15
C LYS A 367 -12.71 -2.55 -22.20
N VAL A 368 -11.90 -2.33 -21.18
CA VAL A 368 -12.14 -1.30 -20.17
C VAL A 368 -11.76 0.11 -20.66
N LEU A 369 -10.87 0.23 -21.66
CA LEU A 369 -10.42 1.50 -22.20
C LEU A 369 -11.47 2.11 -23.16
N THR A 370 -12.63 2.43 -22.62
CA THR A 370 -13.65 3.21 -23.33
C THR A 370 -13.25 4.69 -23.40
N TYR A 371 -13.92 5.47 -24.26
CA TYR A 371 -13.72 6.92 -24.31
C TYR A 371 -13.92 7.58 -22.93
N ASP A 372 -14.97 7.19 -22.22
CA ASP A 372 -15.23 7.73 -20.87
C ASP A 372 -14.19 7.30 -19.83
N ALA A 373 -13.64 6.09 -19.94
CA ALA A 373 -12.53 5.65 -19.11
C ALA A 373 -11.28 6.51 -19.33
N ILE A 374 -11.00 6.84 -20.59
CA ILE A 374 -9.87 7.70 -20.97
C ILE A 374 -10.09 9.14 -20.44
N LEU A 375 -11.31 9.67 -20.57
CA LEU A 375 -11.66 10.96 -19.97
C LEU A 375 -11.50 10.94 -18.46
N ALA A 376 -11.93 9.88 -17.79
CA ALA A 376 -11.73 9.73 -16.34
C ALA A 376 -10.24 9.74 -15.94
N VAL A 377 -9.36 9.15 -16.75
CA VAL A 377 -7.91 9.22 -16.54
C VAL A 377 -7.40 10.66 -16.68
N ILE A 378 -7.76 11.33 -17.78
CA ILE A 378 -7.33 12.71 -18.07
C ILE A 378 -7.81 13.64 -16.95
N ASP A 379 -9.10 13.61 -16.62
CA ASP A 379 -9.70 14.48 -15.62
C ASP A 379 -9.09 14.24 -14.22
N SER A 380 -8.78 13.00 -13.89
CA SER A 380 -8.12 12.66 -12.63
C SER A 380 -6.69 13.21 -12.58
N LEU A 381 -5.91 13.03 -13.64
CA LEU A 381 -4.54 13.54 -13.71
C LEU A 381 -4.49 15.07 -13.73
N ASP A 382 -5.42 15.73 -14.43
CA ASP A 382 -5.54 17.19 -14.43
C ASP A 382 -6.00 17.73 -13.08
N ALA A 383 -6.89 17.02 -12.38
CA ALA A 383 -7.33 17.37 -11.05
C ALA A 383 -6.22 17.27 -9.99
N LEU A 384 -5.37 16.25 -10.10
CA LEU A 384 -4.22 16.05 -9.23
C LEU A 384 -3.08 17.03 -9.51
N TYR A 385 -2.92 17.45 -10.77
CA TYR A 385 -1.89 18.41 -11.16
C TYR A 385 -2.28 19.84 -10.79
N ASN A 386 -1.47 20.50 -9.97
CA ASN A 386 -1.74 21.86 -9.50
C ASN A 386 -0.73 22.90 -10.00
N GLY A 387 0.09 22.58 -10.99
CA GLY A 387 1.15 23.44 -11.51
C GLY A 387 2.48 23.33 -10.77
N ASN A 388 2.57 22.54 -9.71
CA ASN A 388 3.77 22.29 -8.93
C ASN A 388 4.24 20.83 -9.11
N GLN A 389 5.43 20.53 -8.60
CA GLN A 389 6.02 19.21 -8.66
C GLN A 389 5.44 18.22 -7.63
N LYS A 390 4.45 18.60 -6.83
CA LYS A 390 3.77 17.77 -5.84
C LYS A 390 2.27 17.93 -5.99
N ILE A 391 1.51 16.95 -5.46
CA ILE A 391 0.08 17.16 -5.25
C ILE A 391 -0.15 18.39 -4.37
N ALA A 392 -1.28 19.05 -4.59
CA ALA A 392 -1.69 20.12 -3.70
C ALA A 392 -2.15 19.55 -2.36
N HIS A 393 -1.88 20.24 -1.29
CA HIS A 393 -2.40 19.92 0.04
C HIS A 393 -3.60 20.81 0.31
N TYR A 394 -4.79 20.24 0.23
CA TYR A 394 -6.06 20.91 0.49
C TYR A 394 -6.66 20.51 1.82
N ILE A 395 -6.25 19.34 2.35
CA ILE A 395 -6.69 18.85 3.66
C ILE A 395 -5.93 19.59 4.75
N SER A 396 -6.65 20.18 5.68
CA SER A 396 -6.04 20.88 6.82
C SER A 396 -5.35 19.89 7.76
N VAL A 397 -4.35 20.37 8.50
CA VAL A 397 -3.54 19.54 9.42
C VAL A 397 -4.42 18.77 10.42
N ASP A 398 -5.49 19.39 10.91
CA ASP A 398 -6.42 18.79 11.86
C ASP A 398 -7.27 17.67 11.27
N TYR A 399 -7.32 17.53 9.94
CA TYR A 399 -8.09 16.48 9.25
C TYR A 399 -7.21 15.41 8.61
N LYS A 400 -5.88 15.44 8.81
CA LYS A 400 -4.97 14.43 8.27
C LYS A 400 -5.24 13.01 8.79
N ASP A 401 -5.79 12.88 10.00
CA ASP A 401 -6.20 11.58 10.54
C ASP A 401 -7.31 10.92 9.70
N TYR A 402 -8.11 11.71 9.00
CA TYR A 402 -9.15 11.19 8.10
C TYR A 402 -8.63 10.95 6.67
N TYR A 403 -7.72 11.79 6.18
CA TYR A 403 -7.13 11.63 4.86
C TYR A 403 -5.76 12.32 4.76
N ASP A 404 -4.71 11.54 4.69
CA ASP A 404 -3.36 12.05 4.41
C ASP A 404 -3.09 11.95 2.90
N GLU A 405 -3.03 13.13 2.24
CA GLU A 405 -2.89 13.25 0.79
C GLU A 405 -1.58 12.62 0.31
N ASP A 406 -0.48 12.83 1.04
CA ASP A 406 0.82 12.27 0.67
C ASP A 406 0.86 10.75 0.85
N GLU A 407 0.34 10.22 1.95
CA GLU A 407 0.31 8.77 2.21
C GLU A 407 -0.52 8.05 1.16
N ILE A 408 -1.74 8.51 0.92
CA ILE A 408 -2.67 7.89 -0.04
C ILE A 408 -2.15 8.00 -1.46
N PHE A 409 -1.59 9.15 -1.86
CA PHE A 409 -1.02 9.30 -3.19
C PHE A 409 0.21 8.40 -3.40
N ASN A 410 1.12 8.31 -2.41
CA ASN A 410 2.25 7.38 -2.45
C ASN A 410 1.78 5.92 -2.64
N LYS A 411 0.76 5.50 -1.90
CA LYS A 411 0.17 4.17 -2.07
C LYS A 411 -0.48 3.98 -3.44
N ALA A 412 -1.09 5.03 -4.00
CA ALA A 412 -1.70 4.97 -5.33
C ALA A 412 -0.65 4.73 -6.42
N ILE A 413 0.43 5.50 -6.42
CA ILE A 413 1.51 5.35 -7.40
C ILE A 413 2.34 4.06 -7.21
N GLU A 414 2.27 3.43 -6.04
CA GLU A 414 2.87 2.12 -5.77
C GLU A 414 1.89 0.95 -5.97
N ASN A 415 0.64 1.22 -6.35
CA ASN A 415 -0.48 0.26 -6.45
C ASN A 415 -0.71 -0.54 -5.16
N LYS A 416 -0.56 0.11 -4.00
CA LYS A 416 -0.69 -0.49 -2.67
C LYS A 416 -1.93 -0.05 -1.90
N LEU A 417 -2.84 0.66 -2.56
CA LEU A 417 -4.10 1.06 -1.95
C LEU A 417 -4.94 -0.16 -1.58
N SER A 418 -5.38 -0.24 -0.33
CA SER A 418 -6.46 -1.12 0.09
C SER A 418 -7.77 -0.74 -0.62
N ARG A 419 -8.79 -1.59 -0.54
CA ARG A 419 -10.11 -1.27 -1.13
C ARG A 419 -10.73 -0.01 -0.53
N ALA A 420 -10.60 0.18 0.78
CA ALA A 420 -11.06 1.38 1.45
C ALA A 420 -10.30 2.63 0.97
N GLU A 421 -9.00 2.56 0.90
CA GLU A 421 -8.17 3.67 0.42
C GLU A 421 -8.43 3.98 -1.07
N ARG A 422 -8.79 2.98 -1.89
CA ARG A 422 -9.24 3.22 -3.28
C ARG A 422 -10.55 4.01 -3.33
N MET A 423 -11.50 3.71 -2.45
CA MET A 423 -12.74 4.48 -2.32
C MET A 423 -12.47 5.91 -1.86
N GLN A 424 -11.59 6.10 -0.89
CA GLN A 424 -11.19 7.42 -0.39
C GLN A 424 -10.45 8.22 -1.47
N PHE A 425 -9.51 7.60 -2.17
CA PHE A 425 -8.80 8.24 -3.28
C PHE A 425 -9.76 8.64 -4.41
N PHE A 426 -10.71 7.77 -4.76
CA PHE A 426 -11.75 8.10 -5.73
C PHE A 426 -12.59 9.30 -5.27
N ALA A 427 -13.06 9.30 -4.03
CA ALA A 427 -13.85 10.38 -3.46
C ALA A 427 -13.10 11.73 -3.48
N TYR A 428 -11.83 11.72 -3.13
CA TYR A 428 -10.95 12.88 -3.15
C TYR A 428 -10.78 13.44 -4.57
N VAL A 429 -10.42 12.58 -5.53
CA VAL A 429 -10.21 12.97 -6.93
C VAL A 429 -11.50 13.51 -7.55
N GLN A 430 -12.64 12.81 -7.33
CA GLN A 430 -13.94 13.25 -7.84
C GLN A 430 -14.37 14.60 -7.24
N TYR A 431 -14.05 14.84 -5.97
CA TYR A 431 -14.29 16.16 -5.38
C TYR A 431 -13.48 17.25 -6.09
N LEU A 432 -12.21 17.01 -6.37
CA LEU A 432 -11.36 17.97 -7.10
C LEU A 432 -11.83 18.23 -8.53
N ILE A 433 -12.37 17.22 -9.21
CA ILE A 433 -12.91 17.34 -10.56
C ILE A 433 -14.16 18.23 -10.56
N HIS A 434 -15.08 18.00 -9.62
CA HIS A 434 -16.41 18.61 -9.66
C HIS A 434 -16.56 19.86 -8.79
N HIS A 435 -15.78 19.99 -7.73
CA HIS A 435 -16.01 20.99 -6.66
C HIS A 435 -14.74 21.74 -6.23
N ARG A 436 -13.73 21.85 -7.08
CA ARG A 436 -12.45 22.53 -6.76
C ARG A 436 -12.65 23.98 -6.29
N ASN A 437 -13.72 24.64 -6.74
CA ASN A 437 -14.07 26.00 -6.33
C ASN A 437 -14.69 26.11 -4.92
N LYS A 438 -14.96 24.98 -4.26
CA LYS A 438 -15.52 24.87 -2.89
C LYS A 438 -14.61 24.06 -1.97
N ILE A 439 -13.31 24.28 -2.08
CA ILE A 439 -12.28 23.47 -1.43
C ILE A 439 -12.39 23.45 0.10
N ASP A 440 -12.96 24.49 0.70
CA ASP A 440 -13.17 24.58 2.15
C ASP A 440 -14.06 23.48 2.72
N SER A 441 -14.95 22.90 1.90
CA SER A 441 -15.82 21.80 2.31
C SER A 441 -15.18 20.42 2.15
N LEU A 442 -13.98 20.32 1.57
CA LEU A 442 -13.29 19.06 1.32
C LEU A 442 -12.98 18.32 2.63
N ASN A 443 -12.61 19.01 3.68
CA ASN A 443 -12.33 18.42 4.98
C ASN A 443 -13.53 17.61 5.52
N GLU A 444 -14.71 18.22 5.51
CA GLU A 444 -15.94 17.55 5.95
C GLU A 444 -16.31 16.35 5.06
N TRP A 445 -16.16 16.52 3.76
CA TRP A 445 -16.37 15.43 2.81
C TRP A 445 -15.47 14.24 3.11
N MET A 446 -14.15 14.48 3.26
CA MET A 446 -13.20 13.39 3.50
C MET A 446 -13.36 12.76 4.88
N ARG A 447 -13.78 13.52 5.93
CA ARG A 447 -14.16 12.99 7.23
C ARG A 447 -15.29 11.96 7.11
N VAL A 448 -16.37 12.34 6.42
CA VAL A 448 -17.52 11.44 6.23
C VAL A 448 -17.13 10.20 5.42
N ILE A 449 -16.39 10.39 4.32
CA ILE A 449 -15.92 9.27 3.49
C ILE A 449 -15.01 8.33 4.28
N HIS A 450 -14.10 8.85 5.09
CA HIS A 450 -13.25 8.03 5.96
C HIS A 450 -14.09 7.15 6.89
N ASN A 451 -15.03 7.77 7.61
CA ASN A 451 -15.87 7.06 8.58
C ASN A 451 -16.70 5.95 7.91
N LEU A 452 -17.21 6.20 6.69
CA LEU A 452 -18.00 5.24 5.92
C LEU A 452 -17.17 4.08 5.35
N THR A 453 -15.90 4.33 5.02
CA THR A 453 -15.07 3.39 4.25
C THR A 453 -13.96 2.73 5.07
N HIS A 454 -13.66 3.20 6.28
CA HIS A 454 -12.57 2.65 7.08
C HIS A 454 -12.73 1.14 7.29
N PRO A 455 -11.67 0.32 7.10
CA PRO A 455 -11.78 -1.15 7.12
C PRO A 455 -12.35 -1.71 8.42
N ASP A 456 -12.08 -1.04 9.55
CA ASP A 456 -12.60 -1.47 10.86
C ASP A 456 -14.11 -1.22 10.99
N ASN A 457 -14.67 -0.29 10.21
CA ASN A 457 -16.06 0.14 10.30
C ASN A 457 -16.95 -0.61 9.31
N THR A 458 -16.40 -1.03 8.20
CA THR A 458 -17.10 -1.72 7.12
C THR A 458 -16.30 -2.94 6.67
N ILE A 459 -17.01 -4.02 6.33
CA ILE A 459 -16.37 -5.20 5.74
C ILE A 459 -16.35 -4.98 4.24
N ALA A 460 -15.18 -4.64 3.70
CA ALA A 460 -14.94 -4.51 2.26
C ALA A 460 -14.03 -5.66 1.79
N ASP A 461 -14.56 -6.88 1.80
CA ASP A 461 -13.76 -8.09 1.57
C ASP A 461 -13.65 -8.46 0.08
N GLY A 462 -14.51 -7.92 -0.77
CA GLY A 462 -14.59 -8.26 -2.19
C GLY A 462 -14.55 -7.06 -3.14
N ASN A 463 -14.40 -7.37 -4.42
CA ASN A 463 -14.48 -6.40 -5.51
C ASN A 463 -15.90 -5.82 -5.64
N ASP A 464 -16.91 -6.58 -5.27
CA ASP A 464 -18.31 -6.12 -5.24
C ASP A 464 -18.53 -5.03 -4.19
N ASP A 465 -17.84 -5.12 -3.03
CA ASP A 465 -17.94 -4.11 -2.00
C ASP A 465 -17.26 -2.81 -2.44
N LEU A 466 -16.11 -2.92 -3.10
CA LEU A 466 -15.44 -1.78 -3.75
C LEU A 466 -16.37 -1.09 -4.76
N ALA A 467 -17.02 -1.88 -5.63
CA ALA A 467 -17.91 -1.32 -6.65
C ALA A 467 -19.16 -0.68 -6.02
N ARG A 468 -19.76 -1.30 -4.99
CA ARG A 468 -20.88 -0.70 -4.25
C ARG A 468 -20.49 0.63 -3.60
N GLY A 469 -19.34 0.66 -2.92
CA GLY A 469 -18.85 1.87 -2.26
C GLY A 469 -18.56 2.99 -3.25
N ILE A 470 -17.87 2.72 -4.36
CA ILE A 470 -17.56 3.70 -5.41
C ILE A 470 -18.85 4.25 -6.03
N LYS A 471 -19.83 3.40 -6.39
CA LYS A 471 -21.13 3.85 -6.91
C LYS A 471 -21.89 4.73 -5.93
N SER A 472 -21.79 4.42 -4.65
CA SER A 472 -22.42 5.23 -3.63
C SER A 472 -21.74 6.58 -3.46
N ILE A 473 -20.42 6.61 -3.50
CA ILE A 473 -19.64 7.86 -3.53
C ILE A 473 -20.03 8.71 -4.74
N GLU A 474 -20.12 8.12 -5.92
CA GLU A 474 -20.52 8.81 -7.15
C GLU A 474 -21.89 9.49 -7.02
N LYS A 475 -22.86 8.81 -6.41
CA LYS A 475 -24.18 9.40 -6.10
C LYS A 475 -24.11 10.54 -5.08
N LEU A 476 -23.13 10.50 -4.17
CA LEU A 476 -22.95 11.53 -3.15
C LEU A 476 -22.18 12.75 -3.66
N ILE A 477 -21.40 12.66 -4.74
CA ILE A 477 -20.59 13.76 -5.27
C ILE A 477 -21.38 15.05 -5.48
N PRO A 478 -22.61 15.07 -6.04
CA PRO A 478 -23.38 16.31 -6.19
C PRO A 478 -23.65 17.03 -4.85
N HIS A 479 -23.66 16.26 -3.75
CA HIS A 479 -23.94 16.74 -2.40
C HIS A 479 -22.66 16.99 -1.58
N ALA A 480 -21.50 16.62 -2.10
CA ALA A 480 -20.22 16.65 -1.37
C ALA A 480 -19.90 18.03 -0.73
N PRO A 481 -20.13 19.19 -1.37
CA PRO A 481 -19.88 20.48 -0.72
C PRO A 481 -20.82 20.81 0.47
N ASN A 482 -21.97 20.12 0.54
CA ASN A 482 -22.97 20.28 1.60
C ASN A 482 -23.33 18.93 2.22
N ILE A 483 -22.33 18.06 2.38
CA ILE A 483 -22.56 16.68 2.81
C ILE A 483 -23.26 16.58 4.17
N ILE A 484 -22.96 17.47 5.10
CA ILE A 484 -23.57 17.49 6.43
C ILE A 484 -25.06 17.78 6.33
N GLN A 485 -25.46 18.75 5.49
CA GLN A 485 -26.89 19.02 5.27
C GLN A 485 -27.58 17.80 4.64
N TYR A 486 -26.99 17.21 3.63
CA TYR A 486 -27.54 15.99 3.00
C TYR A 486 -27.74 14.86 4.00
N LEU A 487 -26.77 14.58 4.88
CA LEU A 487 -26.85 13.53 5.88
C LEU A 487 -27.94 13.80 6.94
N ARG A 488 -28.22 15.05 7.26
CA ARG A 488 -29.33 15.40 8.19
C ARG A 488 -30.70 15.09 7.63
N GLU A 489 -30.86 15.16 6.32
CA GLU A 489 -32.10 14.85 5.62
C GLU A 489 -32.23 13.36 5.29
N ALA A 490 -31.12 12.63 5.30
CA ALA A 490 -31.06 11.19 5.04
C ALA A 490 -31.24 10.36 6.32
N SER A 491 -31.77 9.15 6.17
CA SER A 491 -31.83 8.17 7.28
C SER A 491 -30.71 7.13 7.21
N SER A 492 -30.15 6.91 6.02
CA SER A 492 -29.02 6.01 5.75
C SER A 492 -28.47 6.27 4.35
N ILE A 493 -27.28 5.75 4.06
CA ILE A 493 -26.63 5.82 2.75
C ILE A 493 -26.52 4.40 2.21
N ASP A 494 -27.04 4.17 1.01
CA ASP A 494 -26.92 2.86 0.35
C ASP A 494 -25.45 2.56 -0.02
N GLY A 495 -25.08 1.27 -0.01
CA GLY A 495 -23.77 0.79 -0.43
C GLY A 495 -22.71 0.78 0.65
N PHE A 496 -22.99 1.33 1.82
CA PHE A 496 -22.16 1.25 3.02
C PHE A 496 -22.84 0.46 4.14
N SER A 497 -22.12 0.18 5.20
CA SER A 497 -22.71 -0.42 6.41
C SER A 497 -23.88 0.42 6.90
N LYS A 498 -25.06 -0.21 7.09
CA LYS A 498 -26.23 0.49 7.62
C LYS A 498 -25.96 1.13 8.97
N HIS A 499 -25.20 0.45 9.82
CA HIS A 499 -24.85 0.94 11.16
C HIS A 499 -24.02 2.21 11.05
N GLN A 500 -22.95 2.20 10.24
CA GLN A 500 -22.09 3.36 10.08
C GLN A 500 -22.78 4.50 9.35
N SER A 501 -23.58 4.23 8.33
CA SER A 501 -24.30 5.28 7.60
C SER A 501 -25.38 5.95 8.46
N SER A 502 -26.10 5.18 9.30
CA SER A 502 -27.06 5.75 10.26
C SER A 502 -26.35 6.56 11.36
N GLU A 503 -25.18 6.11 11.80
CA GLU A 503 -24.34 6.86 12.75
C GLU A 503 -23.92 8.21 12.17
N GLU A 504 -23.44 8.25 10.90
CA GLU A 504 -23.08 9.51 10.24
C GLU A 504 -24.27 10.47 10.09
N CYS A 505 -25.47 9.96 9.82
CA CYS A 505 -26.68 10.79 9.79
C CYS A 505 -26.97 11.44 11.16
N ILE A 506 -26.82 10.70 12.27
CA ILE A 506 -27.01 11.26 13.62
C ILE A 506 -25.90 12.28 13.94
N LYS A 507 -24.65 11.97 13.64
CA LYS A 507 -23.50 12.85 13.85
C LYS A 507 -23.65 14.16 13.07
N ALA A 508 -24.24 14.14 11.88
CA ALA A 508 -24.48 15.33 11.06
C ALA A 508 -25.33 16.39 11.79
N HIS A 509 -26.28 15.99 12.63
CA HIS A 509 -27.05 16.92 13.45
C HIS A 509 -26.24 17.56 14.61
N LEU A 510 -25.14 16.92 15.01
CA LEU A 510 -24.30 17.38 16.12
C LEU A 510 -23.16 18.28 15.66
N VAL A 511 -22.47 17.91 14.57
CA VAL A 511 -21.27 18.61 14.12
C VAL A 511 -21.51 20.04 13.62
N GLU A 512 -22.73 20.44 13.35
CA GLU A 512 -23.07 21.84 13.08
C GLU A 512 -22.88 22.73 14.31
N LYS A 513 -22.97 22.16 15.52
CA LYS A 513 -22.80 22.87 16.78
C LYS A 513 -21.32 22.82 17.18
N PRO A 514 -20.58 23.95 17.22
CA PRO A 514 -19.11 23.91 17.44
C PRO A 514 -18.69 23.11 18.67
N ALA A 515 -19.42 23.25 19.77
CA ALA A 515 -19.12 22.53 21.01
C ALA A 515 -19.37 21.01 20.97
N TRP A 516 -20.18 20.52 20.03
CA TRP A 516 -20.39 19.12 19.74
C TRP A 516 -19.41 18.62 18.70
N ARG A 517 -19.07 19.44 17.71
CA ARG A 517 -18.06 19.09 16.69
C ARG A 517 -16.76 18.66 17.33
N GLU A 518 -16.23 19.45 18.23
CA GLU A 518 -14.98 19.13 18.95
C GLU A 518 -15.05 17.78 19.68
N LEU A 519 -16.19 17.46 20.30
CA LEU A 519 -16.39 16.19 21.02
C LEU A 519 -16.48 15.01 20.06
N ILE A 520 -17.23 15.15 18.98
CA ILE A 520 -17.42 14.10 17.98
C ILE A 520 -16.10 13.80 17.29
N GLU A 521 -15.46 14.81 16.70
CA GLU A 521 -14.17 14.66 16.00
C GLU A 521 -13.08 14.15 16.95
N GLY A 522 -13.03 14.66 18.18
CA GLY A 522 -12.10 14.17 19.18
C GLY A 522 -12.33 12.70 19.59
N ALA A 523 -13.55 12.18 19.48
CA ALA A 523 -13.81 10.76 19.67
C ALA A 523 -13.51 9.93 18.41
N GLU A 524 -13.88 10.42 17.23
CA GLU A 524 -13.61 9.76 15.94
C GLU A 524 -12.13 9.52 15.69
N LYS A 525 -11.28 10.48 16.04
CA LYS A 525 -9.80 10.40 15.86
C LYS A 525 -9.11 9.43 16.80
N HIS A 526 -9.82 8.84 17.77
CA HIS A 526 -9.22 7.84 18.64
C HIS A 526 -8.83 6.59 17.83
N HIS A 527 -7.59 6.13 17.99
CA HIS A 527 -6.97 5.08 17.19
C HIS A 527 -7.74 3.75 17.11
N TYR A 528 -8.52 3.44 18.16
CA TYR A 528 -9.37 2.25 18.14
C TYR A 528 -10.71 2.52 17.50
N PHE A 529 -11.29 3.71 17.65
CA PHE A 529 -12.64 4.01 17.14
C PHE A 529 -12.63 4.27 15.63
N ASN A 530 -11.67 5.05 15.14
CA ASN A 530 -11.55 5.33 13.71
C ASN A 530 -12.90 5.68 13.06
N GLY A 531 -13.59 6.67 13.63
CA GLY A 531 -14.89 7.11 13.13
C GLY A 531 -16.11 6.35 13.65
N GLN A 532 -15.98 5.14 14.24
CA GLN A 532 -17.09 4.37 14.79
C GLN A 532 -17.29 4.71 16.27
N ILE A 533 -18.20 5.62 16.56
CA ILE A 533 -18.52 6.11 17.93
C ILE A 533 -19.99 5.95 18.28
N GLY A 534 -20.76 5.17 17.51
CA GLY A 534 -22.19 4.99 17.68
C GLY A 534 -22.61 4.52 19.07
N PHE A 535 -21.81 3.69 19.72
CA PHE A 535 -22.05 3.26 21.10
C PHE A 535 -22.02 4.44 22.10
N LEU A 536 -21.21 5.45 21.87
CA LEU A 536 -21.19 6.64 22.73
C LEU A 536 -22.49 7.44 22.57
N LEU A 537 -23.03 7.50 21.35
CA LEU A 537 -24.32 8.13 21.07
C LEU A 537 -25.48 7.32 21.67
N GLU A 538 -25.41 5.97 21.61
CA GLU A 538 -26.40 5.08 22.26
C GLU A 538 -26.33 5.20 23.79
N PHE A 539 -25.16 5.10 24.40
CA PHE A 539 -24.99 5.14 25.85
C PHE A 539 -25.39 6.48 26.45
N SER A 540 -25.17 7.57 25.72
CA SER A 540 -25.57 8.91 26.17
C SER A 540 -27.05 9.23 25.97
N GLY A 541 -27.84 8.33 25.36
CA GLY A 541 -29.27 8.51 25.11
C GLY A 541 -29.59 9.34 23.87
N ILE A 542 -28.58 9.77 23.11
CA ILE A 542 -28.76 10.62 21.90
C ILE A 542 -29.48 9.83 20.80
N CYS A 543 -29.13 8.57 20.59
CA CYS A 543 -29.76 7.72 19.59
C CYS A 543 -31.25 7.51 19.89
N GLU A 544 -31.63 7.26 21.16
CA GLU A 544 -33.01 7.09 21.59
C GLU A 544 -33.82 8.36 21.34
N TYR A 545 -33.26 9.52 21.70
CA TYR A 545 -33.89 10.81 21.43
C TYR A 545 -34.10 11.05 19.94
N TYR A 546 -33.06 10.76 19.10
CA TYR A 546 -33.14 10.89 17.65
C TYR A 546 -34.19 9.96 17.03
N HIS A 547 -34.25 8.69 17.45
CA HIS A 547 -35.20 7.74 16.92
C HIS A 547 -36.66 8.14 17.23
N THR A 548 -36.86 8.74 18.39
CA THR A 548 -38.20 9.21 18.82
C THR A 548 -38.59 10.49 18.07
N ASN A 549 -37.70 11.47 17.97
CA ASN A 549 -38.04 12.81 17.49
C ASN A 549 -37.65 13.09 16.03
N LYS A 550 -36.75 12.27 15.45
CA LYS A 550 -36.17 12.41 14.09
C LYS A 550 -35.29 13.63 13.89
N HIS A 551 -35.03 14.39 14.95
CA HIS A 551 -34.15 15.56 14.99
C HIS A 551 -33.47 15.65 16.37
N LEU A 552 -32.45 16.53 16.49
CA LEU A 552 -31.75 16.78 17.75
C LEU A 552 -31.95 18.23 18.23
N ASP A 553 -33.19 18.74 18.13
CA ASP A 553 -33.59 20.07 18.63
C ASP A 553 -34.09 19.92 20.09
N TRP A 554 -33.15 19.77 20.97
CA TRP A 554 -33.40 19.61 22.41
C TRP A 554 -33.24 20.92 23.20
N SER A 555 -33.81 20.96 24.41
CA SER A 555 -33.63 22.06 25.33
C SER A 555 -32.20 22.20 25.85
N ASN A 556 -31.82 23.34 26.40
CA ASN A 556 -30.52 23.55 27.02
C ASN A 556 -30.23 22.53 28.15
N SER A 557 -31.26 22.13 28.91
CA SER A 557 -31.15 21.14 29.97
C SER A 557 -30.83 19.74 29.41
N GLU A 558 -31.57 19.31 28.38
CA GLU A 558 -31.33 18.05 27.69
C GLU A 558 -29.96 18.03 27.02
N ASN A 559 -29.59 19.13 26.34
CA ASN A 559 -28.26 19.30 25.74
C ASN A 559 -27.12 19.10 26.77
N LYS A 560 -27.29 19.71 27.98
CA LYS A 560 -26.31 19.56 29.06
C LYS A 560 -26.23 18.10 29.54
N THR A 561 -27.37 17.44 29.67
CA THR A 561 -27.45 16.02 30.11
C THR A 561 -26.77 15.11 29.11
N PHE A 562 -27.14 15.19 27.84
CA PHE A 562 -26.54 14.36 26.78
C PHE A 562 -25.03 14.64 26.60
N LYS A 563 -24.66 15.93 26.67
CA LYS A 563 -23.24 16.32 26.55
C LYS A 563 -22.39 15.76 27.68
N ASN A 564 -22.85 15.85 28.94
CA ASN A 564 -22.15 15.31 30.08
C ASN A 564 -22.03 13.79 30.01
N ALA A 565 -23.10 13.10 29.62
CA ALA A 565 -23.10 11.66 29.43
C ALA A 565 -22.11 11.27 28.30
N PHE A 566 -22.13 11.94 27.16
CA PHE A 566 -21.20 11.68 26.07
C PHE A 566 -19.74 11.88 26.50
N ILE A 567 -19.43 12.97 27.19
CA ILE A 567 -18.08 13.24 27.69
C ILE A 567 -17.62 12.13 28.65
N ARG A 568 -18.51 11.70 29.57
CA ARG A 568 -18.24 10.63 30.51
C ARG A 568 -17.89 9.32 29.79
N TYR A 569 -18.78 8.85 28.92
CA TYR A 569 -18.57 7.60 28.21
C TYR A 569 -17.38 7.67 27.22
N SER A 570 -17.18 8.83 26.57
CA SER A 570 -16.01 9.06 25.72
C SER A 570 -14.69 8.97 26.49
N LYS A 571 -14.64 9.55 27.71
CA LYS A 571 -13.43 9.47 28.57
C LYS A 571 -13.14 8.03 28.98
N ILE A 572 -14.16 7.28 29.40
CA ILE A 572 -14.02 5.87 29.78
C ILE A 572 -13.63 5.03 28.54
N GLY A 573 -14.37 5.17 27.45
CA GLY A 573 -14.11 4.39 26.23
C GLY A 573 -12.73 4.64 25.64
N LYS A 574 -12.29 5.89 25.55
CA LYS A 574 -10.93 6.22 25.11
C LYS A 574 -9.87 5.57 25.97
N PHE A 575 -10.06 5.60 27.29
CA PHE A 575 -9.11 4.99 28.23
C PHE A 575 -9.06 3.46 28.10
N VAL A 576 -10.22 2.81 28.07
CA VAL A 576 -10.33 1.35 28.01
C VAL A 576 -9.81 0.79 26.68
N PHE A 577 -10.04 1.50 25.57
CA PHE A 577 -9.65 1.07 24.22
C PHE A 577 -8.40 1.77 23.68
N ASP A 578 -7.62 2.43 24.54
CA ASP A 578 -6.34 3.01 24.14
C ASP A 578 -5.38 1.92 23.64
N LEU A 579 -4.59 2.24 22.61
CA LEU A 579 -3.70 1.30 21.94
C LEU A 579 -2.24 1.67 22.21
N ASN A 580 -1.41 0.65 22.39
CA ASN A 580 0.04 0.83 22.42
C ASN A 580 0.60 1.00 20.98
N GLU A 581 1.90 1.23 20.84
CA GLU A 581 2.61 1.39 19.57
C GLU A 581 2.42 0.19 18.60
N LYS A 582 2.04 -0.97 19.12
CA LYS A 582 1.76 -2.18 18.34
C LYS A 582 0.29 -2.33 17.98
N GLY A 583 -0.55 -1.34 18.31
CA GLY A 583 -1.99 -1.37 18.04
C GLY A 583 -2.77 -2.33 18.94
N VAL A 584 -2.21 -2.76 20.05
CA VAL A 584 -2.87 -3.61 21.07
C VAL A 584 -3.32 -2.72 22.23
N ARG A 585 -4.45 -3.03 22.86
CA ARG A 585 -4.95 -2.29 24.01
C ARG A 585 -3.87 -2.20 25.11
N PHE A 586 -3.69 -1.01 25.60
CA PHE A 586 -2.51 -0.63 26.37
C PHE A 586 -2.75 -0.63 27.88
N ASN A 587 -3.92 -0.15 28.32
CA ASN A 587 -4.20 0.14 29.72
C ASN A 587 -4.68 -1.07 30.53
N ASP A 588 -4.91 -2.21 29.90
CA ASP A 588 -5.46 -3.38 30.55
C ASP A 588 -4.43 -4.49 30.71
N LYS A 589 -3.67 -4.42 31.81
CA LYS A 589 -2.63 -5.40 32.11
C LYS A 589 -3.20 -6.78 32.48
N ASP A 590 -4.36 -6.81 33.11
CA ASP A 590 -4.94 -8.01 33.73
C ASP A 590 -6.38 -8.26 33.26
N PHE A 591 -6.72 -7.77 32.08
CA PHE A 591 -8.05 -7.92 31.48
C PHE A 591 -9.17 -7.43 32.42
N CYS A 592 -8.92 -6.36 33.20
CA CYS A 592 -9.88 -5.85 34.17
C CYS A 592 -11.22 -5.46 33.53
N PHE A 593 -11.18 -4.93 32.29
CA PHE A 593 -12.39 -4.56 31.57
C PHE A 593 -13.22 -5.78 31.20
N GLU A 594 -12.63 -6.79 30.57
CA GLU A 594 -13.30 -8.04 30.20
C GLU A 594 -13.87 -8.77 31.44
N ARG A 595 -13.10 -8.82 32.50
CA ARG A 595 -13.47 -9.44 33.75
C ARG A 595 -14.62 -8.70 34.43
N ALA A 596 -14.58 -7.38 34.46
CA ALA A 596 -15.66 -6.55 34.99
C ALA A 596 -16.96 -6.69 34.18
N VAL A 597 -16.88 -6.71 32.85
CA VAL A 597 -18.06 -6.95 32.00
C VAL A 597 -18.62 -8.36 32.24
N LEU A 598 -17.73 -9.37 32.41
CA LEU A 598 -18.14 -10.73 32.70
C LEU A 598 -18.80 -10.86 34.10
N ALA A 599 -18.42 -10.02 35.07
CA ALA A 599 -19.10 -9.96 36.37
C ALA A 599 -20.55 -9.45 36.23
N HIS A 600 -20.81 -8.51 35.31
CA HIS A 600 -22.17 -8.05 35.02
C HIS A 600 -23.03 -9.07 34.26
N GLY A 601 -22.42 -9.89 33.41
CA GLY A 601 -23.12 -10.91 32.66
C GLY A 601 -22.28 -11.59 31.60
N ASP A 602 -22.85 -12.65 31.02
CA ASP A 602 -22.24 -13.35 29.91
C ASP A 602 -22.35 -12.51 28.62
N TYR A 603 -21.20 -12.05 28.08
CA TYR A 603 -21.10 -11.31 26.84
C TYR A 603 -20.54 -12.13 25.66
N LEU A 604 -20.34 -13.42 25.85
CA LEU A 604 -19.81 -14.28 24.80
C LEU A 604 -20.72 -14.25 23.55
N LEU A 605 -20.07 -14.29 22.41
CA LEU A 605 -20.74 -14.30 21.10
C LEU A 605 -20.60 -15.68 20.46
N GLU A 606 -21.72 -16.23 20.04
CA GLU A 606 -21.74 -17.50 19.31
C GLU A 606 -21.14 -17.29 17.89
N GLY A 607 -20.18 -18.12 17.54
CA GLY A 607 -19.60 -18.18 16.20
C GLY A 607 -20.33 -19.18 15.30
N ASN A 608 -19.89 -19.29 14.05
CA ASN A 608 -20.52 -20.16 13.05
C ASN A 608 -20.39 -21.68 13.31
N THR A 609 -19.65 -22.09 14.35
CA THR A 609 -19.32 -23.50 14.66
C THR A 609 -19.27 -23.76 16.17
N ASP A 610 -20.30 -23.37 16.91
CA ASP A 610 -20.43 -23.56 18.39
C ASP A 610 -19.30 -22.90 19.22
N TYR A 611 -18.55 -21.95 18.64
CA TYR A 611 -17.53 -21.22 19.36
C TYR A 611 -18.08 -19.93 19.98
N TRP A 612 -17.68 -19.66 21.20
CA TRP A 612 -17.97 -18.44 21.91
C TRP A 612 -16.76 -17.50 21.87
N ASN A 613 -16.97 -16.33 21.35
CA ASN A 613 -15.91 -15.34 21.22
C ASN A 613 -15.85 -14.46 22.45
N LEU A 614 -14.82 -14.63 23.27
CA LEU A 614 -14.59 -13.81 24.46
C LEU A 614 -13.81 -12.52 24.15
N LEU A 615 -12.77 -12.68 23.33
CA LEU A 615 -11.95 -11.59 22.80
C LEU A 615 -12.00 -11.78 21.31
N SER A 616 -12.39 -10.94 20.48
CA SER A 616 -12.49 -11.32 19.10
C SER A 616 -11.20 -11.20 18.31
N THR A 617 -11.26 -11.77 17.16
CA THR A 617 -10.19 -11.91 16.17
C THR A 617 -9.28 -10.70 16.05
N GLU A 618 -8.01 -10.90 16.26
CA GLU A 618 -6.95 -9.98 15.87
C GLU A 618 -6.95 -9.76 14.36
N THR A 619 -6.89 -8.51 13.94
CA THR A 619 -6.58 -8.17 12.56
C THR A 619 -5.12 -7.75 12.48
N VAL A 620 -4.38 -8.33 11.54
CA VAL A 620 -3.00 -7.91 11.27
C VAL A 620 -3.04 -6.89 10.12
N ALA A 621 -2.77 -5.63 10.44
CA ALA A 621 -2.58 -4.59 9.44
C ALA A 621 -1.16 -4.02 9.58
N LYS A 622 -0.37 -4.01 8.51
CA LYS A 622 1.01 -3.48 8.53
C LYS A 622 1.90 -4.10 9.63
N ASN A 623 1.76 -5.40 9.89
CA ASN A 623 2.44 -6.12 10.99
C ASN A 623 2.02 -5.72 12.42
N VAL A 624 0.92 -5.02 12.56
CA VAL A 624 0.35 -4.63 13.86
C VAL A 624 -0.89 -5.47 14.11
N LYS A 625 -0.92 -6.16 15.24
CA LYS A 625 -2.10 -6.88 15.70
C LYS A 625 -3.09 -5.91 16.33
N ARG A 626 -4.35 -5.95 15.89
CA ARG A 626 -5.44 -5.12 16.43
C ARG A 626 -6.57 -6.02 16.87
N ASP A 627 -6.99 -5.85 18.10
CA ASP A 627 -8.20 -6.48 18.61
C ASP A 627 -9.43 -5.65 18.21
N LEU A 628 -10.26 -6.19 17.32
CA LEU A 628 -11.49 -5.54 16.85
C LEU A 628 -12.76 -6.08 17.49
N SER A 629 -12.65 -6.91 18.55
CA SER A 629 -13.79 -7.59 19.17
C SER A 629 -14.86 -6.67 19.68
N TRP A 630 -14.41 -5.79 20.56
CA TRP A 630 -15.31 -4.83 21.18
C TRP A 630 -15.85 -3.84 20.16
N LYS A 631 -15.05 -3.49 19.14
CA LYS A 631 -15.50 -2.62 18.06
C LYS A 631 -16.69 -3.22 17.30
N ARG A 632 -16.68 -4.53 17.06
CA ARG A 632 -17.79 -5.24 16.43
C ARG A 632 -19.01 -5.29 17.33
N MET A 633 -18.83 -5.59 18.62
CA MET A 633 -19.90 -5.63 19.60
C MET A 633 -20.53 -4.25 19.82
N LEU A 634 -19.74 -3.20 19.81
CA LEU A 634 -20.18 -1.83 20.05
C LEU A 634 -20.76 -1.10 18.83
N ARG A 635 -20.83 -1.76 17.66
CA ARG A 635 -21.52 -1.17 16.50
C ARG A 635 -22.94 -0.75 16.84
N MET A 636 -23.35 0.40 16.33
CA MET A 636 -24.73 0.85 16.44
C MET A 636 -25.66 -0.12 15.68
N GLY A 637 -26.84 -0.45 16.23
CA GLY A 637 -27.83 -1.29 15.55
C GLY A 637 -28.57 -2.28 16.44
N ASP A 638 -29.55 -2.98 15.85
CA ASP A 638 -30.56 -3.79 16.56
C ASP A 638 -30.26 -5.30 16.62
N ASP A 639 -29.01 -5.71 16.32
CA ASP A 639 -28.61 -7.12 16.48
C ASP A 639 -28.75 -7.53 17.95
N LYS A 640 -29.69 -8.44 18.21
CA LYS A 640 -30.04 -8.86 19.59
C LYS A 640 -28.87 -9.40 20.39
N VAL A 641 -27.95 -10.12 19.74
CA VAL A 641 -26.78 -10.70 20.38
C VAL A 641 -25.81 -9.59 20.77
N MET A 642 -25.53 -8.66 19.87
CA MET A 642 -24.67 -7.50 20.15
C MET A 642 -25.28 -6.56 21.20
N GLN A 643 -26.60 -6.38 21.19
CA GLN A 643 -27.32 -5.56 22.18
C GLN A 643 -27.14 -6.09 23.61
N LYS A 644 -27.14 -7.43 23.81
CA LYS A 644 -26.86 -8.02 25.14
C LYS A 644 -25.47 -7.56 25.63
N GLY A 645 -24.42 -7.74 24.83
CA GLY A 645 -23.05 -7.34 25.18
C GLY A 645 -22.91 -5.83 25.40
N LYS A 646 -23.51 -4.99 24.55
CA LYS A 646 -23.52 -3.53 24.70
C LYS A 646 -24.13 -3.09 26.03
N LYS A 647 -25.25 -3.70 26.46
CA LYS A 647 -25.88 -3.39 27.74
C LYS A 647 -24.96 -3.71 28.92
N LEU A 648 -24.23 -4.82 28.85
CA LEU A 648 -23.25 -5.18 29.89
C LEU A 648 -22.09 -4.20 29.91
N VAL A 649 -21.55 -3.80 28.76
CA VAL A 649 -20.52 -2.76 28.67
C VAL A 649 -21.02 -1.44 29.25
N LYS A 650 -22.26 -1.05 28.89
CA LYS A 650 -22.87 0.16 29.46
C LYS A 650 -23.00 0.09 30.97
N ALA A 651 -23.52 -1.02 31.51
CA ALA A 651 -23.63 -1.22 32.95
C ALA A 651 -22.25 -1.13 33.64
N THR A 652 -21.23 -1.77 33.07
CA THR A 652 -19.85 -1.65 33.58
C THR A 652 -19.37 -0.20 33.58
N PHE A 653 -19.65 0.58 32.51
CA PHE A 653 -19.24 2.00 32.42
C PHE A 653 -20.04 2.87 33.41
N ASP A 654 -21.32 2.54 33.66
CA ASP A 654 -22.16 3.24 34.62
C ASP A 654 -21.63 3.09 36.05
N ASP A 655 -21.08 1.91 36.38
CA ASP A 655 -20.55 1.58 37.72
C ASP A 655 -19.12 2.06 37.95
N ILE A 656 -18.43 2.63 36.95
CA ILE A 656 -17.14 3.30 37.16
C ILE A 656 -17.37 4.58 37.97
N ALA A 657 -17.04 4.55 39.26
CA ALA A 657 -17.30 5.66 40.18
C ALA A 657 -16.30 6.81 40.01
N ASP A 658 -15.01 6.51 39.78
CA ASP A 658 -13.95 7.51 39.66
C ASP A 658 -13.36 7.52 38.24
N LEU A 659 -13.59 8.61 37.51
CA LEU A 659 -13.06 8.83 36.18
C LEU A 659 -11.54 9.15 36.16
N ASN A 660 -10.92 9.37 37.27
CA ASN A 660 -9.47 9.56 37.38
C ASN A 660 -8.74 8.27 37.75
N ASP A 661 -9.49 7.27 38.24
CA ASP A 661 -9.00 5.91 38.55
C ASP A 661 -9.93 4.85 37.91
N ILE A 662 -9.92 4.80 36.57
CA ILE A 662 -10.76 3.86 35.81
C ILE A 662 -10.30 2.42 36.07
N ILE A 663 -9.00 2.14 36.09
CA ILE A 663 -8.46 0.79 36.36
C ILE A 663 -8.89 0.31 37.74
N GLY A 664 -8.64 1.07 38.79
CA GLY A 664 -9.03 0.67 40.15
C GLY A 664 -10.55 0.54 40.29
N SER A 665 -11.34 1.30 39.52
CA SER A 665 -12.80 1.12 39.49
C SER A 665 -13.18 -0.21 38.83
N LEU A 666 -12.55 -0.59 37.70
CA LEU A 666 -12.77 -1.87 37.03
C LEU A 666 -12.32 -3.05 37.91
N GLU A 667 -11.17 -2.95 38.57
CA GLU A 667 -10.69 -3.98 39.51
C GLU A 667 -11.69 -4.25 40.64
N ARG A 668 -12.31 -3.20 41.21
CA ARG A 668 -13.34 -3.34 42.21
C ARG A 668 -14.63 -4.02 41.69
N LEU A 669 -14.89 -3.96 40.38
CA LEU A 669 -16.01 -4.65 39.75
C LEU A 669 -15.72 -6.12 39.46
N CYS A 670 -14.45 -6.56 39.45
CA CYS A 670 -14.08 -7.95 39.20
C CYS A 670 -14.39 -8.87 40.40
N ILE A 671 -15.66 -8.99 40.78
CA ILE A 671 -16.11 -9.79 41.91
C ILE A 671 -16.71 -11.11 41.43
N PRO A 672 -16.12 -12.29 41.76
CA PRO A 672 -16.59 -13.60 41.30
C PRO A 672 -17.79 -14.06 42.15
N GLN A 673 -18.94 -13.45 41.99
CA GLN A 673 -20.19 -13.76 42.73
C GLN A 673 -21.34 -14.08 41.77
N THR A 674 -21.07 -14.80 40.71
CA THR A 674 -22.07 -15.25 39.76
C THR A 674 -22.56 -16.68 40.10
N GLU A 675 -23.70 -17.08 39.56
CA GLU A 675 -24.21 -18.45 39.69
C GLU A 675 -23.42 -19.46 38.85
N GLU A 676 -22.63 -18.99 37.89
CA GLU A 676 -21.87 -19.82 36.95
C GLU A 676 -20.38 -19.91 37.34
N GLU A 677 -19.94 -21.10 37.67
CA GLU A 677 -18.57 -21.35 38.15
C GLU A 677 -17.51 -20.98 37.13
N TRP A 678 -17.74 -21.24 35.85
CA TRP A 678 -16.81 -20.85 34.77
C TRP A 678 -16.60 -19.35 34.70
N ARG A 679 -17.64 -18.57 34.91
CA ARG A 679 -17.51 -17.10 34.96
C ARG A 679 -16.67 -16.65 36.16
N ASN A 680 -16.97 -17.23 37.33
CA ASN A 680 -16.23 -16.95 38.57
C ASN A 680 -14.75 -17.25 38.42
N THR A 681 -14.42 -18.38 37.77
CA THR A 681 -13.03 -18.76 37.47
C THR A 681 -12.33 -17.75 36.54
N LEU A 682 -13.00 -17.30 35.50
CA LEU A 682 -12.43 -16.28 34.58
C LEU A 682 -12.35 -14.91 35.25
N ILE A 683 -13.34 -14.50 36.01
CA ILE A 683 -13.34 -13.22 36.74
C ILE A 683 -12.20 -13.17 37.77
N SER A 684 -11.92 -14.27 38.49
CA SER A 684 -10.90 -14.34 39.51
C SER A 684 -9.47 -14.44 38.97
N SER A 685 -9.28 -15.00 37.76
CA SER A 685 -7.94 -15.29 37.26
C SER A 685 -7.63 -14.62 35.90
N PRO A 686 -6.90 -13.48 35.89
CA PRO A 686 -6.45 -12.85 34.64
C PRO A 686 -5.56 -13.74 33.78
N LYS A 687 -4.90 -14.75 34.35
CA LYS A 687 -4.04 -15.65 33.61
C LYS A 687 -4.82 -16.50 32.60
N MET A 688 -6.12 -16.75 32.84
CA MET A 688 -6.98 -17.49 31.93
C MET A 688 -7.20 -16.76 30.62
N PHE A 689 -7.32 -15.42 30.64
CA PHE A 689 -7.45 -14.60 29.45
C PHE A 689 -6.20 -14.62 28.57
N LYS A 690 -5.01 -14.74 29.16
CA LYS A 690 -3.75 -14.80 28.38
C LYS A 690 -3.65 -16.02 27.49
N VAL A 691 -4.34 -17.10 27.82
CA VAL A 691 -4.36 -18.33 27.03
C VAL A 691 -5.27 -18.19 25.82
N CYS A 692 -6.26 -17.31 25.90
CA CYS A 692 -7.20 -17.05 24.82
C CYS A 692 -6.65 -16.03 23.77
N GLU A 693 -5.40 -16.16 23.34
CA GLU A 693 -4.75 -15.25 22.38
C GLU A 693 -5.53 -15.10 21.07
N LYS A 694 -6.33 -16.09 20.69
CA LYS A 694 -7.25 -16.05 19.54
C LYS A 694 -8.66 -15.62 19.91
N GLY A 695 -8.89 -15.33 21.18
CA GLY A 695 -10.14 -14.76 21.64
C GLY A 695 -11.32 -15.71 21.64
N PHE A 696 -11.12 -17.01 21.75
CA PHE A 696 -12.21 -17.99 21.75
C PHE A 696 -12.23 -18.85 23.00
N ILE A 697 -13.43 -19.00 23.56
CA ILE A 697 -13.78 -20.08 24.47
C ILE A 697 -14.74 -20.99 23.72
N TYR A 698 -14.34 -22.21 23.54
CA TYR A 698 -15.22 -23.25 23.00
C TYR A 698 -16.05 -23.84 24.13
N ILE A 699 -17.37 -23.78 23.99
CA ILE A 699 -18.29 -24.42 24.91
C ILE A 699 -18.85 -25.63 24.17
N SER A 700 -18.28 -26.81 24.43
CA SER A 700 -18.89 -28.05 23.99
C SER A 700 -20.05 -28.44 24.91
N LYS A 701 -20.79 -29.47 24.53
CA LYS A 701 -21.80 -30.02 25.43
C LYS A 701 -21.20 -30.58 26.73
N GLU A 702 -19.90 -30.66 26.83
CA GLU A 702 -19.19 -31.36 27.90
C GLU A 702 -18.16 -30.49 28.65
N GLU A 703 -17.59 -29.45 28.05
CA GLU A 703 -16.53 -28.68 28.69
C GLU A 703 -16.32 -27.29 28.11
N ILE A 704 -15.64 -26.42 28.85
CA ILE A 704 -15.18 -25.10 28.40
C ILE A 704 -13.70 -25.22 28.01
N LEU A 705 -13.42 -25.01 26.73
CA LEU A 705 -12.10 -25.12 26.16
C LEU A 705 -11.49 -23.74 25.91
N LEU A 706 -10.31 -23.49 26.40
CA LEU A 706 -9.53 -22.28 26.14
C LEU A 706 -8.70 -22.49 24.87
N LEU A 707 -8.93 -21.64 23.89
CA LEU A 707 -8.32 -21.72 22.57
C LEU A 707 -7.24 -20.65 22.43
N GLY A 708 -5.98 -21.06 22.51
CA GLY A 708 -4.82 -20.18 22.29
C GLY A 708 -4.42 -20.08 20.81
N LYS A 709 -3.24 -19.52 20.55
CA LYS A 709 -2.68 -19.39 19.18
C LYS A 709 -2.54 -20.71 18.42
N TRP A 710 -2.47 -21.81 19.12
CA TRP A 710 -2.36 -23.16 18.55
C TRP A 710 -3.71 -23.75 18.13
N TYR A 711 -4.81 -23.02 18.31
CA TYR A 711 -6.15 -23.48 17.94
C TYR A 711 -6.22 -23.99 16.50
N LEU A 712 -5.59 -23.30 15.54
CA LEU A 712 -5.53 -23.74 14.14
C LEU A 712 -4.90 -25.15 13.97
N ASN A 713 -4.10 -25.59 14.94
CA ASN A 713 -3.50 -26.91 14.99
C ASN A 713 -4.27 -27.88 15.91
N HIS A 714 -5.53 -27.52 16.26
CA HIS A 714 -6.43 -28.32 17.13
C HIS A 714 -5.94 -28.52 18.57
N TYR A 715 -5.11 -27.60 19.10
CA TYR A 715 -4.73 -27.65 20.51
C TYR A 715 -5.68 -26.80 21.37
N HIS A 716 -6.06 -27.33 22.53
CA HIS A 716 -6.93 -26.67 23.49
C HIS A 716 -6.56 -27.07 24.92
N SER A 717 -7.05 -26.30 25.90
CA SER A 717 -7.02 -26.64 27.31
C SER A 717 -8.41 -26.53 27.91
N GLU A 718 -8.72 -27.38 28.85
CA GLU A 718 -9.97 -27.27 29.63
C GLU A 718 -9.79 -26.21 30.73
N LEU A 719 -10.83 -25.37 30.95
CA LEU A 719 -10.75 -24.19 31.81
C LEU A 719 -10.30 -24.51 33.24
N PHE A 720 -10.98 -25.46 33.91
CA PHE A 720 -10.72 -25.75 35.32
C PHE A 720 -9.40 -26.48 35.52
N THR A 721 -9.06 -27.41 34.65
CA THR A 721 -7.76 -28.06 34.65
C THR A 721 -6.62 -27.07 34.43
N TYR A 722 -6.79 -26.16 33.48
CA TYR A 722 -5.79 -25.13 33.22
C TYR A 722 -5.66 -24.14 34.39
N HIS A 723 -6.79 -23.73 34.97
CA HIS A 723 -6.81 -22.87 36.16
C HIS A 723 -6.04 -23.52 37.31
N LEU A 724 -6.36 -24.76 37.62
CA LEU A 724 -5.66 -25.54 38.64
C LEU A 724 -4.16 -25.58 38.36
N GLY A 725 -3.75 -25.89 37.15
CA GLY A 725 -2.34 -25.94 36.73
C GLY A 725 -1.62 -24.62 36.90
N VAL A 726 -2.25 -23.51 36.53
CA VAL A 726 -1.63 -22.18 36.54
C VAL A 726 -1.60 -21.56 37.95
N GLU A 727 -2.65 -21.78 38.74
CA GLU A 727 -2.77 -21.16 40.06
C GLU A 727 -2.17 -22.01 41.19
N LYS A 728 -2.17 -23.33 41.07
CA LYS A 728 -1.72 -24.23 42.12
C LYS A 728 -0.46 -25.02 41.80
N PHE A 729 -0.30 -25.51 40.58
CA PHE A 729 0.84 -26.35 40.21
C PHE A 729 2.02 -25.58 39.58
N LYS A 730 1.84 -24.32 39.24
CA LYS A 730 2.90 -23.52 38.61
C LYS A 730 3.75 -22.76 39.63
N ASP A 731 3.35 -22.67 40.90
CA ASP A 731 4.18 -22.01 41.91
C ASP A 731 5.54 -22.69 41.98
N GLU A 732 6.61 -21.87 41.98
CA GLU A 732 8.00 -22.33 41.93
C GLU A 732 8.36 -23.22 43.18
N ASP A 733 7.61 -23.07 44.26
CA ASP A 733 7.78 -23.82 45.49
C ASP A 733 7.21 -25.26 45.46
N ILE A 734 6.48 -25.66 44.41
CA ILE A 734 5.96 -27.00 44.24
C ILE A 734 6.86 -27.77 43.28
N PHE A 735 7.85 -28.45 43.89
CA PHE A 735 8.76 -29.33 43.14
C PHE A 735 8.36 -30.80 43.31
N PHE A 736 8.21 -31.49 42.18
CA PHE A 736 7.96 -32.94 42.16
C PHE A 736 9.28 -33.64 41.75
N GLU A 737 10.04 -34.06 42.77
CA GLU A 737 11.33 -34.71 42.49
C GLU A 737 11.16 -35.98 41.64
N GLY A 738 11.95 -36.07 40.57
CA GLY A 738 11.91 -37.22 39.70
C GLY A 738 10.85 -37.21 38.62
N PHE A 739 10.00 -36.18 38.57
CA PHE A 739 8.97 -36.00 37.54
C PHE A 739 9.23 -34.77 36.67
N CYS A 740 8.78 -34.85 35.44
CA CYS A 740 8.72 -33.72 34.52
C CYS A 740 7.30 -33.17 34.50
N LYS A 741 7.12 -31.87 34.75
CA LYS A 741 5.82 -31.20 34.65
C LYS A 741 5.53 -30.78 33.20
N GLU A 742 4.38 -31.13 32.71
CA GLU A 742 3.87 -30.67 31.45
C GLU A 742 2.42 -30.21 31.61
N TYR A 743 2.16 -28.94 31.25
CA TYR A 743 0.79 -28.39 31.28
C TYR A 743 0.10 -28.62 29.95
N ALA A 744 -1.09 -29.16 30.02
CA ALA A 744 -1.78 -29.75 28.90
C ALA A 744 -2.47 -28.75 27.99
N TRP A 745 -1.80 -28.35 26.97
CA TRP A 745 -2.44 -28.07 25.71
C TRP A 745 -2.55 -29.39 24.94
N GLN A 746 -3.74 -29.99 24.88
CA GLN A 746 -3.90 -31.25 24.19
C GLN A 746 -4.51 -31.08 22.80
N LYS A 747 -4.14 -32.02 21.91
CA LYS A 747 -4.72 -32.03 20.56
C LYS A 747 -6.17 -32.52 20.65
N ARG A 748 -7.09 -31.76 20.12
CA ARG A 748 -8.56 -31.99 20.24
C ARG A 748 -9.06 -33.40 19.89
N SER A 749 -8.30 -34.17 19.11
CA SER A 749 -8.72 -35.47 18.60
C SER A 749 -8.38 -36.67 19.47
N ASP A 750 -7.44 -36.52 20.43
CA ASP A 750 -6.78 -37.75 20.93
C ASP A 750 -6.98 -38.02 22.43
N ILE A 751 -6.99 -37.00 23.27
CA ILE A 751 -7.02 -37.15 24.74
C ILE A 751 -7.70 -35.94 25.39
N SER A 752 -8.44 -36.15 26.49
CA SER A 752 -8.98 -35.06 27.31
C SER A 752 -7.86 -34.20 27.88
N PRO A 753 -8.03 -32.86 27.95
CA PRO A 753 -7.03 -31.95 28.53
C PRO A 753 -6.74 -32.32 30.00
N HIS A 754 -5.45 -32.38 30.37
CA HIS A 754 -5.03 -32.77 31.70
C HIS A 754 -3.70 -32.12 32.11
N ILE A 755 -3.40 -32.13 33.40
CA ILE A 755 -2.06 -31.80 33.91
C ILE A 755 -1.31 -33.11 33.96
N SER A 756 -0.12 -33.14 33.35
CA SER A 756 0.73 -34.32 33.30
C SER A 756 2.00 -34.10 34.12
N ILE A 757 2.25 -34.99 35.07
CA ILE A 757 3.49 -35.10 35.86
C ILE A 757 4.08 -36.42 35.51
N LYS A 758 5.08 -36.45 34.60
CA LYS A 758 5.54 -37.66 33.89
C LYS A 758 7.01 -37.95 34.08
N ASP A 759 7.43 -39.08 33.50
CA ASP A 759 8.80 -39.56 33.46
C ASP A 759 9.37 -40.09 34.80
N PHE A 760 8.52 -40.40 35.78
CA PHE A 760 9.00 -41.13 36.95
C PHE A 760 9.46 -42.52 36.55
N SER A 761 10.76 -42.80 36.78
CA SER A 761 11.37 -44.07 36.35
C SER A 761 11.60 -44.99 37.57
N TYR A 762 11.02 -46.19 37.51
CA TYR A 762 11.20 -47.23 38.53
C TYR A 762 11.17 -48.65 37.86
N LYS A 763 12.13 -49.51 38.22
CA LYS A 763 12.23 -50.89 37.67
C LYS A 763 12.08 -50.95 36.13
N HIS A 764 12.81 -50.10 35.39
CA HIS A 764 12.82 -50.02 33.92
C HIS A 764 11.50 -49.50 33.28
N ASN A 765 10.51 -49.16 34.07
CA ASN A 765 9.28 -48.56 33.56
C ASN A 765 9.21 -47.04 33.91
N LYS A 766 8.48 -46.31 33.06
CA LYS A 766 8.18 -44.93 33.31
C LYS A 766 6.69 -44.74 33.64
N TYR A 767 6.42 -43.93 34.63
CA TYR A 767 5.05 -43.67 35.13
C TYR A 767 4.71 -42.19 35.06
N SER A 768 3.40 -41.88 34.98
CA SER A 768 2.85 -40.51 35.05
C SER A 768 1.74 -40.41 36.08
N ILE A 769 1.60 -39.25 36.62
CA ILE A 769 0.42 -38.79 37.34
C ILE A 769 -0.29 -37.79 36.44
N GLU A 770 -1.58 -38.02 36.19
CA GLU A 770 -2.38 -37.11 35.35
C GLU A 770 -3.57 -36.64 36.14
N ILE A 771 -3.96 -35.36 35.96
CA ILE A 771 -5.07 -34.73 36.66
C ILE A 771 -6.03 -34.19 35.65
N TYR A 772 -7.27 -34.67 35.73
CA TYR A 772 -8.38 -34.31 34.84
C TYR A 772 -9.46 -33.55 35.62
N THR A 773 -10.22 -32.77 34.94
CA THR A 773 -11.50 -32.22 35.41
C THR A 773 -12.62 -33.13 34.92
N VAL A 774 -13.52 -33.51 35.81
CA VAL A 774 -14.73 -34.29 35.52
C VAL A 774 -15.91 -33.39 35.65
N LEU A 775 -16.76 -33.35 34.64
CA LEU A 775 -17.96 -32.53 34.58
C LEU A 775 -19.21 -33.41 34.87
N ASN A 776 -20.23 -32.80 35.44
CA ASN A 776 -21.54 -33.48 35.64
C ASN A 776 -22.32 -33.53 34.32
N ALA A 777 -23.51 -34.15 34.36
CA ALA A 777 -24.41 -34.27 33.20
C ALA A 777 -24.92 -32.92 32.64
N ASN A 778 -24.78 -31.85 33.40
CA ASN A 778 -25.14 -30.50 32.98
C ASN A 778 -23.92 -29.71 32.47
N HIS A 779 -22.75 -30.34 32.42
CA HIS A 779 -21.47 -29.75 32.00
C HIS A 779 -20.88 -28.73 32.99
N ASP A 780 -21.34 -28.79 34.25
CA ASP A 780 -20.73 -28.06 35.35
C ASP A 780 -19.59 -28.85 35.97
N PHE A 781 -18.66 -28.17 36.62
CA PHE A 781 -17.59 -28.80 37.37
C PHE A 781 -18.18 -29.73 38.43
N ASP A 782 -17.77 -31.01 38.42
CA ASP A 782 -18.18 -32.00 39.44
C ASP A 782 -17.03 -32.30 40.39
N LYS A 783 -15.89 -32.73 39.87
CA LYS A 783 -14.74 -33.17 40.65
C LYS A 783 -13.45 -33.18 39.81
N PHE A 784 -12.30 -33.23 40.52
CA PHE A 784 -11.03 -33.57 39.92
C PHE A 784 -10.79 -35.09 40.02
N GLN A 785 -10.18 -35.65 38.99
CA GLN A 785 -9.69 -37.01 38.93
C GLN A 785 -8.17 -37.02 38.88
N LEU A 786 -7.49 -37.69 39.79
CA LEU A 786 -6.10 -38.02 39.72
C LEU A 786 -5.99 -39.43 39.18
N THR A 787 -5.16 -39.64 38.16
CA THR A 787 -4.81 -40.96 37.64
C THR A 787 -3.30 -41.21 37.77
N PHE A 788 -2.95 -42.46 38.03
CA PHE A 788 -1.57 -42.89 38.02
C PHE A 788 -1.45 -44.09 37.09
N GLY A 789 -0.49 -44.08 36.16
CA GLY A 789 -0.32 -45.13 35.17
C GLY A 789 1.06 -45.18 34.52
N PHE A 790 1.24 -46.08 33.59
CA PHE A 790 2.47 -46.14 32.75
C PHE A 790 2.49 -44.99 31.77
N ASN A 791 3.67 -44.38 31.64
CA ASN A 791 3.85 -43.29 30.69
C ASN A 791 3.84 -43.85 29.24
N ASN A 792 2.74 -43.62 28.53
CA ASN A 792 2.55 -44.01 27.12
C ASN A 792 2.62 -45.49 26.80
N GLU A 793 2.36 -46.40 27.78
CA GLU A 793 2.40 -47.84 27.56
C GLU A 793 1.14 -48.51 28.15
N ASN A 794 0.50 -49.40 27.38
CA ASN A 794 -0.62 -50.24 27.84
C ASN A 794 -0.08 -51.46 28.59
N LYS A 795 0.46 -51.29 29.79
CA LYS A 795 0.95 -52.36 30.68
C LYS A 795 0.06 -52.44 31.89
N PHE A 796 -0.10 -53.62 32.43
CA PHE A 796 -0.94 -53.93 33.61
C PHE A 796 -0.13 -54.47 34.79
N ASP A 797 1.14 -54.73 34.60
CA ASP A 797 1.99 -55.35 35.60
C ASP A 797 2.77 -54.31 36.41
N TYR A 798 2.14 -53.84 37.48
CA TYR A 798 2.74 -52.88 38.40
C TYR A 798 3.57 -53.60 39.50
N PRO A 799 4.70 -53.07 39.91
CA PRO A 799 5.46 -53.56 41.06
C PRO A 799 4.65 -53.50 42.36
N ASP A 800 4.72 -54.57 43.17
CA ASP A 800 3.99 -54.65 44.44
C ASP A 800 4.21 -53.47 45.32
N GLU A 801 5.42 -52.94 45.38
CA GLU A 801 5.76 -51.75 46.16
C GLU A 801 5.01 -50.45 45.73
N ILE A 802 4.75 -50.35 44.45
CA ILE A 802 3.93 -49.22 43.92
C ILE A 802 2.47 -49.47 44.28
N ILE A 803 1.98 -50.69 44.12
CA ILE A 803 0.59 -51.04 44.50
C ILE A 803 0.33 -50.77 46.00
N GLU A 804 1.30 -51.09 46.88
CA GLU A 804 1.18 -50.79 48.30
C GLU A 804 1.03 -49.27 48.57
N ILE A 805 1.89 -48.45 47.96
CA ILE A 805 1.79 -46.98 48.08
C ILE A 805 0.41 -46.46 47.60
N LEU A 806 -0.06 -46.98 46.46
CA LEU A 806 -1.34 -46.54 45.89
C LEU A 806 -2.50 -46.91 46.82
N LYS A 807 -2.49 -48.12 47.40
CA LYS A 807 -3.49 -48.59 48.37
C LYS A 807 -3.46 -47.77 49.70
N GLU A 808 -2.27 -47.50 50.22
CA GLU A 808 -2.12 -46.66 51.42
C GLU A 808 -2.68 -45.25 51.20
N LEU A 809 -2.57 -44.71 49.99
CA LEU A 809 -3.12 -43.44 49.61
C LEU A 809 -4.59 -43.48 49.16
N GLY A 810 -5.22 -44.67 49.13
CA GLY A 810 -6.60 -44.82 48.69
C GLY A 810 -6.79 -44.49 47.20
N ILE A 811 -5.77 -44.76 46.38
CA ILE A 811 -5.83 -44.60 44.94
C ILE A 811 -6.09 -45.98 44.34
N GLU A 812 -7.25 -46.22 43.79
CA GLU A 812 -7.76 -47.54 43.49
C GLU A 812 -7.88 -47.79 41.98
N ASN A 813 -7.77 -49.02 41.54
CA ASN A 813 -8.12 -49.39 40.19
C ASN A 813 -9.64 -49.72 40.18
N GLU A 814 -10.43 -48.95 39.46
CA GLU A 814 -11.89 -49.07 39.42
C GLU A 814 -12.35 -50.24 38.55
N ASP A 815 -11.52 -50.65 37.59
CA ASP A 815 -11.87 -51.68 36.64
C ASP A 815 -10.56 -52.46 36.23
N GLU A 816 -10.57 -53.78 36.43
CA GLU A 816 -9.44 -54.63 36.05
C GLU A 816 -9.07 -54.57 34.55
N THR A 817 -9.95 -54.03 33.73
CA THR A 817 -9.71 -53.82 32.27
C THR A 817 -8.92 -52.58 31.95
N VAL A 818 -8.76 -51.63 32.89
CA VAL A 818 -8.00 -50.39 32.72
C VAL A 818 -6.62 -50.51 33.37
N ASN A 819 -5.64 -49.88 32.80
CA ASN A 819 -4.25 -49.92 33.21
C ASN A 819 -3.79 -48.75 34.09
N TRP A 820 -4.72 -48.08 34.74
CA TRP A 820 -4.42 -46.96 35.64
C TRP A 820 -5.23 -47.03 36.93
N PHE A 821 -4.70 -46.35 37.95
CA PHE A 821 -5.35 -46.15 39.24
C PHE A 821 -5.91 -44.75 39.34
N SER A 822 -7.07 -44.57 39.97
CA SER A 822 -7.81 -43.30 40.07
C SER A 822 -8.13 -42.89 41.50
N TRP A 823 -8.23 -41.58 41.70
CA TRP A 823 -8.75 -40.97 42.94
C TRP A 823 -9.48 -39.68 42.61
N TYR A 824 -10.53 -39.37 43.36
CA TYR A 824 -11.41 -38.23 43.06
C TYR A 824 -11.56 -37.30 44.26
N CYS A 825 -11.66 -35.99 44.00
CA CYS A 825 -12.01 -35.00 44.99
C CYS A 825 -12.60 -33.74 44.36
N LYS A 826 -13.32 -32.92 45.18
CA LYS A 826 -13.88 -31.61 44.75
C LYS A 826 -12.98 -30.42 45.08
N SER A 827 -11.96 -30.58 45.90
CA SER A 827 -11.14 -29.51 46.41
C SER A 827 -9.79 -29.44 45.69
N GLU A 828 -9.44 -28.26 45.19
CA GLU A 828 -8.12 -27.96 44.61
C GLU A 828 -6.97 -28.24 45.57
N ASN A 829 -7.15 -27.89 46.86
CA ASN A 829 -6.14 -28.17 47.86
C ASN A 829 -5.98 -29.68 48.12
N SER A 830 -7.07 -30.44 48.05
CA SER A 830 -7.03 -31.88 48.25
C SER A 830 -6.36 -32.57 47.09
N ILE A 831 -6.64 -32.20 45.85
CA ILE A 831 -5.98 -32.80 44.67
C ILE A 831 -4.46 -32.50 44.69
N LEU A 832 -4.09 -31.25 45.05
CA LEU A 832 -2.68 -30.84 45.14
C LEU A 832 -1.95 -31.62 46.24
N SER A 833 -2.55 -31.73 47.45
CA SER A 833 -1.96 -32.47 48.55
C SER A 833 -1.79 -33.94 48.24
N LYS A 834 -2.82 -34.57 47.65
CA LYS A 834 -2.77 -35.98 47.24
C LYS A 834 -1.69 -36.24 46.18
N THR A 835 -1.58 -35.36 45.19
CA THR A 835 -0.57 -35.44 44.14
C THR A 835 0.84 -35.38 44.75
N LYS A 836 1.03 -34.43 45.69
CA LYS A 836 2.32 -34.26 46.38
C LYS A 836 2.69 -35.50 47.22
N TYR A 837 1.76 -35.98 48.03
CA TYR A 837 2.00 -37.19 48.85
C TYR A 837 2.33 -38.40 47.98
N LEU A 838 1.68 -38.62 46.86
CA LEU A 838 1.96 -39.69 45.91
C LEU A 838 3.38 -39.50 45.31
N ALA A 839 3.70 -38.32 44.82
CA ALA A 839 5.00 -38.08 44.22
C ALA A 839 6.15 -38.24 45.25
N ASP A 840 5.97 -37.75 46.47
CA ASP A 840 6.98 -37.90 47.58
C ASP A 840 7.17 -39.38 47.97
N ALA A 841 6.09 -40.16 48.09
CA ALA A 841 6.17 -41.60 48.41
C ALA A 841 6.89 -42.40 47.31
N LEU A 842 6.58 -42.10 46.05
CA LEU A 842 7.25 -42.73 44.91
C LEU A 842 8.73 -42.33 44.84
N PHE A 843 9.07 -41.10 45.14
CA PHE A 843 10.46 -40.63 45.19
C PHE A 843 11.23 -41.33 46.29
N GLN A 844 10.66 -41.47 47.50
CA GLN A 844 11.27 -42.18 48.65
C GLN A 844 11.50 -43.69 48.30
N LEU A 845 10.54 -44.30 47.61
CA LEU A 845 10.69 -45.65 47.11
C LEU A 845 11.93 -45.83 46.18
N LYS A 846 12.19 -44.83 45.35
CA LYS A 846 13.35 -44.82 44.49
C LYS A 846 14.67 -44.64 45.21
N GLN A 847 14.68 -43.90 46.34
CA GLN A 847 15.87 -43.67 47.16
C GLN A 847 16.24 -44.90 48.06
N LYS A 848 15.28 -45.74 48.40
CA LYS A 848 15.51 -46.96 49.21
C LYS A 848 16.20 -48.09 48.50
N LYS A 849 16.50 -47.93 47.23
CA LYS A 849 17.25 -48.81 46.39
C LYS A 849 18.61 -48.23 46.04
#